data_dcfcd18b4a61aae3d3a4b71af3ad2e25
#
_entry.id   dcfcd18b4a61aae3d3a4b71af3ad2e25
#
_cell.length_a   1.000
_cell.length_b   1.000
_cell.length_c   1.000
_cell.angle_alpha   90.00
_cell.angle_beta   90.00
_cell.angle_gamma   90.00
#
_symmetry.space_group_name_H-M   'P 1'
#
loop_
_entity.id
_entity.type
_entity.pdbx_description
1 polymer ?
#
loop_
_entity_poly.entity_id
_entity_poly.type
_entity_poly.pdbx_seq_one_letter_code
_entity_poly.pdbx_strand_id
1 'polypeptide(L)'
;MYEDVIGAYAGKFSSILSIGGDEALRRAAGKEKRFNPVVKFLGPFTLDKGTKTHKITLPMYVGSVRVMVIAAKNGSYGNADKTVTVRSPLMLLTTMPRQLSCGDKVEMPVNIFAMEDGVKDVAVSVKVEGPLSIVGENSKQIAFTQPAEKLFNFSLACDNTQSGQAKVVITAIGGGQQATETIYIDVCNPLPDVVESQTLSLKGGAKHRFDCLEFKSGKAQLTIATMPTIDFGGAFSFVENYSHYCTEQLSARAMYMLYARKFLSVEEQKRAEKALPSLLKNIESRQLSNGGFTYWPGNSEAHDWATSMVGEVLTEARRQGFAVSSQCYDRWKEYQNSVARRYRHSTTNAADLMQAYRLYTLVLAGEQPTAAMNKLRESKIISQQALLRLAAAYALVGREDVAEKLLEKSNSTKAINGSYATFWSPLRDKAMALEAWLIAGDKTTAFKLAKEVADEFSATLSSTQEVAFVSIAMSRMGDVVGNSVPQIAISDGNGASRVIRNLKGVQQLALSTAQGFIEVENQGNEEVSLSLMLSRTPPANESVKPIANGVEIDVQYADLKGNAITIDKLQQGEEFLAKIRVKKTNDSSPSMALTYAVPSGWEIWNERLTCGEESQGATYTDIRDTSISWYFAIEQGQTKEFVVRLRAAYGGQFILPPTICEDMYNPSCRANTANGLTIVVR
;
A
#
# COMPACT_ATOMS: atom_id res chain seq x y z
N MET A 1 27.07 -9.09 3.33
CA MET A 1 28.01 -8.98 4.48
C MET A 1 27.77 -7.73 5.33
N TYR A 2 27.70 -6.52 4.81
CA TYR A 2 27.31 -5.35 5.62
C TYR A 2 25.83 -5.38 6.03
N GLU A 3 24.95 -5.84 5.16
CA GLU A 3 23.52 -6.01 5.47
C GLU A 3 23.26 -7.12 6.50
N ASP A 4 24.06 -8.20 6.48
CA ASP A 4 23.95 -9.30 7.46
C ASP A 4 24.49 -8.92 8.85
N VAL A 5 25.48 -8.04 8.92
CA VAL A 5 26.05 -7.56 10.20
C VAL A 5 25.13 -6.55 10.87
N ILE A 6 24.43 -5.69 10.10
CA ILE A 6 23.46 -4.74 10.63
C ILE A 6 22.19 -5.46 11.10
N GLY A 7 21.78 -6.55 10.43
CA GLY A 7 20.67 -7.40 10.84
C GLY A 7 20.89 -8.16 12.15
N ALA A 8 22.15 -8.34 12.59
CA ALA A 8 22.47 -9.05 13.83
C ALA A 8 22.34 -8.18 15.10
N TYR A 9 22.22 -6.85 14.98
CA TYR A 9 21.99 -5.95 16.09
C TYR A 9 20.51 -5.53 16.16
N ALA A 10 19.67 -6.44 16.64
CA ALA A 10 18.29 -6.13 17.05
C ALA A 10 18.31 -5.20 18.28
N GLY A 11 18.45 -3.90 18.04
CA GLY A 11 18.43 -2.85 19.04
C GLY A 11 17.92 -1.56 18.43
N LYS A 12 18.05 -0.44 19.13
CA LYS A 12 17.62 0.90 18.69
C LYS A 12 17.99 1.30 17.24
N PHE A 13 18.95 0.59 16.62
CA PHE A 13 19.33 0.77 15.22
C PHE A 13 18.34 0.18 14.20
N SER A 14 17.53 -0.83 14.54
CA SER A 14 16.53 -1.35 13.63
C SER A 14 15.38 -0.36 13.39
N SER A 15 15.05 0.46 14.40
CA SER A 15 14.05 1.53 14.26
C SER A 15 14.55 2.71 13.40
N ILE A 16 15.86 2.97 13.40
CA ILE A 16 16.47 4.01 12.57
C ILE A 16 16.61 3.54 11.11
N LEU A 17 16.81 2.24 10.89
CA LEU A 17 16.97 1.64 9.55
C LEU A 17 15.66 1.14 8.95
N SER A 18 14.58 1.01 9.71
CA SER A 18 13.21 0.79 9.22
C SER A 18 12.56 2.07 8.68
N ILE A 19 13.34 3.12 8.53
CA ILE A 19 12.92 4.42 7.99
C ILE A 19 12.60 4.27 6.51
N GLY A 20 11.39 4.59 6.15
CA GLY A 20 10.87 4.51 4.78
C GLY A 20 10.23 3.15 4.52
N GLY A 21 8.93 3.08 4.83
CA GLY A 21 8.10 1.92 4.53
C GLY A 21 8.14 1.59 3.08
N ASP A 22 9.04 0.86 2.58
CA ASP A 22 8.99 0.14 1.32
C ASP A 22 10.34 -0.34 0.79
N GLU A 23 11.40 -0.33 1.60
CA GLU A 23 12.64 -0.91 1.10
C GLU A 23 12.47 -2.40 0.77
N ALA A 24 11.59 -3.10 1.48
CA ALA A 24 11.23 -4.49 1.19
C ALA A 24 10.37 -4.61 -0.08
N LEU A 25 9.42 -3.71 -0.32
CA LEU A 25 8.62 -3.64 -1.55
C LEU A 25 9.44 -3.12 -2.75
N ARG A 26 10.35 -2.18 -2.54
CA ARG A 26 11.29 -1.71 -3.57
C ARG A 26 12.29 -2.80 -3.98
N ARG A 27 12.79 -3.62 -3.06
CA ARG A 27 13.65 -4.78 -3.36
C ARG A 27 12.89 -5.86 -4.15
N ALA A 28 11.61 -6.09 -3.83
CA ALA A 28 10.77 -7.03 -4.59
C ALA A 28 10.43 -6.54 -6.01
N ALA A 29 10.40 -5.22 -6.23
CA ALA A 29 10.08 -4.62 -7.52
C ALA A 29 11.27 -4.51 -8.49
N GLY A 30 12.49 -4.88 -8.07
CA GLY A 30 13.68 -4.83 -8.94
C GLY A 30 14.06 -3.42 -9.42
N LYS A 31 13.64 -2.36 -8.70
CA LYS A 31 13.98 -0.98 -9.08
C LYS A 31 15.47 -0.73 -8.89
N GLU A 32 16.17 -0.44 -9.98
CA GLU A 32 17.57 -0.02 -9.94
C GLU A 32 17.73 1.22 -9.06
N LYS A 33 18.72 1.18 -8.15
CA LYS A 33 19.07 2.35 -7.34
C LYS A 33 19.56 3.45 -8.27
N ARG A 34 18.98 4.63 -8.18
CA ARG A 34 19.32 5.79 -9.02
C ARG A 34 20.79 6.22 -8.90
N PHE A 35 21.39 6.01 -7.73
CA PHE A 35 22.81 6.16 -7.47
C PHE A 35 23.34 4.85 -6.93
N ASN A 36 23.96 4.06 -7.80
CA ASN A 36 24.67 2.87 -7.36
C ASN A 36 26.01 3.32 -6.76
N PRO A 37 26.21 3.21 -5.43
CA PRO A 37 27.54 3.43 -4.89
C PRO A 37 28.50 2.45 -5.55
N VAL A 38 29.68 2.94 -5.96
CA VAL A 38 30.70 2.09 -6.55
C VAL A 38 31.33 1.26 -5.44
N VAL A 39 30.66 0.18 -5.06
CA VAL A 39 31.14 -0.80 -4.09
C VAL A 39 31.32 -2.12 -4.80
N LYS A 40 32.55 -2.61 -4.87
CA LYS A 40 32.90 -3.93 -5.43
C LYS A 40 33.75 -4.69 -4.42
N PHE A 41 33.33 -5.91 -4.13
CA PHE A 41 34.10 -6.86 -3.35
C PHE A 41 34.73 -7.89 -4.31
N LEU A 42 36.03 -8.12 -4.15
CA LEU A 42 36.78 -9.12 -4.90
C LEU A 42 37.48 -10.02 -3.91
N GLY A 43 37.24 -11.30 -3.97
CA GLY A 43 37.95 -12.26 -3.10
C GLY A 43 37.01 -13.31 -2.49
N PRO A 44 37.51 -14.16 -1.58
CA PRO A 44 38.90 -14.26 -1.19
C PRO A 44 39.80 -14.84 -2.30
N PHE A 45 41.08 -14.45 -2.30
CA PHE A 45 42.05 -14.97 -3.23
C PHE A 45 43.21 -15.60 -2.47
N THR A 46 43.73 -16.73 -2.94
CA THR A 46 44.97 -17.30 -2.43
C THR A 46 46.15 -16.69 -3.17
N LEU A 47 47.17 -16.26 -2.41
CA LEU A 47 48.41 -15.73 -2.92
C LEU A 47 49.56 -16.60 -2.41
N ASP A 48 50.03 -17.53 -3.24
CA ASP A 48 51.07 -18.48 -2.82
C ASP A 48 52.47 -17.85 -2.82
N LYS A 49 52.83 -17.15 -3.87
CA LYS A 49 54.05 -16.32 -3.99
C LYS A 49 53.85 -15.28 -5.10
N GLY A 50 54.42 -14.08 -4.92
CA GLY A 50 54.45 -13.04 -5.94
C GLY A 50 53.31 -12.05 -5.88
N THR A 51 52.92 -11.53 -7.03
CA THR A 51 51.94 -10.46 -7.20
C THR A 51 50.71 -10.97 -7.95
N LYS A 52 49.51 -10.55 -7.53
CA LYS A 52 48.27 -10.83 -8.25
C LYS A 52 47.63 -9.51 -8.68
N THR A 53 47.34 -9.38 -9.97
CA THR A 53 46.74 -8.18 -10.56
C THR A 53 45.26 -8.43 -10.82
N HIS A 54 44.43 -7.48 -10.44
CA HIS A 54 42.99 -7.49 -10.69
C HIS A 54 42.60 -6.29 -11.54
N LYS A 55 41.85 -6.51 -12.61
CA LYS A 55 41.31 -5.47 -13.45
C LYS A 55 39.87 -5.21 -13.02
N ILE A 56 39.55 -3.96 -12.66
CA ILE A 56 38.23 -3.53 -12.24
C ILE A 56 37.74 -2.48 -13.23
N THR A 57 36.57 -2.74 -13.86
CA THR A 57 35.88 -1.75 -14.66
C THR A 57 34.94 -0.96 -13.76
N LEU A 58 35.14 0.35 -13.71
CA LEU A 58 34.26 1.27 -12.99
C LEU A 58 33.15 1.74 -13.94
N PRO A 59 31.90 1.95 -13.45
CA PRO A 59 30.90 2.70 -14.19
C PRO A 59 31.38 4.14 -14.38
N MET A 60 30.65 4.94 -15.17
CA MET A 60 30.92 6.37 -15.24
C MET A 60 30.72 6.97 -13.84
N TYR A 61 31.81 7.46 -13.28
CA TYR A 61 31.89 7.99 -11.94
C TYR A 61 32.90 9.13 -11.88
N VAL A 62 32.51 10.19 -11.21
CA VAL A 62 33.36 11.37 -10.98
C VAL A 62 33.67 11.48 -9.51
N GLY A 63 34.94 11.49 -9.14
CA GLY A 63 35.35 11.58 -7.76
C GLY A 63 36.58 10.76 -7.44
N SER A 64 36.56 10.04 -6.34
CA SER A 64 37.68 9.14 -5.96
C SER A 64 37.13 7.82 -5.42
N VAL A 65 37.83 6.74 -5.72
CA VAL A 65 37.56 5.41 -5.17
C VAL A 65 38.66 5.04 -4.18
N ARG A 66 38.27 4.50 -3.03
CA ARG A 66 39.19 3.94 -2.05
C ARG A 66 39.32 2.44 -2.28
N VAL A 67 40.49 2.00 -2.69
CA VAL A 67 40.82 0.58 -2.83
C VAL A 67 41.36 0.11 -1.49
N MET A 68 40.72 -0.90 -0.91
CA MET A 68 41.13 -1.48 0.37
C MET A 68 41.49 -2.94 0.16
N VAL A 69 42.62 -3.36 0.70
CA VAL A 69 43.10 -4.74 0.65
C VAL A 69 43.28 -5.25 2.07
N ILE A 70 42.75 -6.44 2.34
CA ILE A 70 42.96 -7.16 3.60
C ILE A 70 43.61 -8.48 3.27
N ALA A 71 44.70 -8.80 3.96
CA ALA A 71 45.43 -10.06 3.84
C ALA A 71 45.49 -10.76 5.20
N ALA A 72 45.41 -12.09 5.18
CA ALA A 72 45.53 -12.91 6.39
C ALA A 72 46.35 -14.18 6.08
N LYS A 73 47.24 -14.58 7.00
CA LYS A 73 48.01 -15.83 6.93
C LYS A 73 48.35 -16.30 8.34
N ASN A 74 47.98 -17.53 8.68
CA ASN A 74 48.37 -18.20 9.95
C ASN A 74 48.11 -17.35 11.21
N GLY A 75 46.92 -16.67 11.28
CA GLY A 75 46.57 -15.81 12.42
C GLY A 75 47.16 -14.39 12.37
N SER A 76 48.01 -14.07 11.41
CA SER A 76 48.52 -12.71 11.16
C SER A 76 47.63 -12.01 10.13
N TYR A 77 47.36 -10.73 10.34
CA TYR A 77 46.51 -9.89 9.47
C TYR A 77 47.27 -8.64 9.05
N GLY A 78 47.02 -8.21 7.85
CA GLY A 78 47.53 -6.94 7.34
C GLY A 78 46.48 -6.28 6.47
N ASN A 79 46.49 -4.95 6.42
CA ASN A 79 45.67 -4.16 5.54
C ASN A 79 46.48 -3.06 4.85
N ALA A 80 46.01 -2.64 3.71
CA ALA A 80 46.47 -1.45 3.03
C ALA A 80 45.30 -0.82 2.29
N ASP A 81 45.32 0.50 2.13
CA ASP A 81 44.38 1.20 1.31
C ASP A 81 45.04 2.30 0.49
N LYS A 82 44.38 2.66 -0.62
CA LYS A 82 44.78 3.76 -1.47
C LYS A 82 43.56 4.41 -2.11
N THR A 83 43.50 5.73 -2.02
CA THR A 83 42.50 6.52 -2.74
C THR A 83 43.03 6.87 -4.12
N VAL A 84 42.21 6.61 -5.15
CA VAL A 84 42.53 6.87 -6.55
C VAL A 84 41.48 7.79 -7.11
N THR A 85 41.89 8.92 -7.69
CA THR A 85 41.00 9.86 -8.38
C THR A 85 40.51 9.24 -9.69
N VAL A 86 39.20 9.31 -9.94
CA VAL A 86 38.55 8.84 -11.16
C VAL A 86 38.13 10.05 -11.97
N ARG A 87 38.69 10.23 -13.15
CA ARG A 87 38.41 11.32 -14.09
C ARG A 87 38.31 10.77 -15.50
N SER A 88 37.45 11.42 -16.33
CA SER A 88 37.40 11.22 -17.77
C SER A 88 37.60 12.58 -18.46
N PRO A 89 38.17 12.66 -19.66
CA PRO A 89 38.35 13.90 -20.39
C PRO A 89 37.04 14.66 -20.62
N LEU A 90 35.94 13.92 -20.86
CA LEU A 90 34.60 14.43 -20.99
C LEU A 90 33.68 13.70 -19.99
N MET A 91 32.94 14.45 -19.17
CA MET A 91 32.00 13.88 -18.20
C MET A 91 30.71 14.70 -18.21
N LEU A 92 29.60 14.06 -17.80
CA LEU A 92 28.33 14.73 -17.60
C LEU A 92 27.71 14.32 -16.26
N LEU A 93 26.96 15.23 -15.66
CA LEU A 93 26.20 15.01 -14.44
C LEU A 93 24.84 15.67 -14.59
N THR A 94 23.80 14.90 -14.39
CA THR A 94 22.41 15.35 -14.51
C THR A 94 21.67 15.17 -13.20
N THR A 95 20.85 16.14 -12.85
CA THR A 95 20.05 16.07 -11.64
C THR A 95 18.56 16.15 -11.98
N MET A 96 17.76 15.26 -11.40
CA MET A 96 16.32 15.22 -11.61
C MET A 96 15.60 14.82 -10.31
N PRO A 97 14.33 15.17 -10.11
CA PRO A 97 13.50 14.66 -9.04
C PRO A 97 13.51 13.12 -9.01
N ARG A 98 13.29 12.52 -7.86
CA ARG A 98 13.25 11.04 -7.74
C ARG A 98 12.03 10.42 -8.40
N GLN A 99 10.95 11.18 -8.48
CA GLN A 99 9.68 10.83 -9.10
C GLN A 99 9.10 12.10 -9.71
N LEU A 100 8.32 11.97 -10.77
CA LEU A 100 7.54 13.07 -11.36
C LEU A 100 6.04 12.75 -11.25
N SER A 101 5.24 13.78 -11.22
CA SER A 101 3.78 13.65 -11.37
C SER A 101 3.39 13.82 -12.84
N CYS A 102 2.32 13.11 -13.24
CA CYS A 102 1.66 13.45 -14.50
C CYS A 102 1.37 14.95 -14.54
N GLY A 103 1.58 15.59 -15.69
CA GLY A 103 1.39 17.03 -15.87
C GLY A 103 2.54 17.92 -15.39
N ASP A 104 3.56 17.39 -14.72
CA ASP A 104 4.74 18.17 -14.34
C ASP A 104 5.55 18.63 -15.55
N LYS A 105 6.18 19.80 -15.41
CA LYS A 105 7.20 20.30 -16.31
C LYS A 105 8.46 20.58 -15.51
N VAL A 106 9.57 19.93 -15.86
CA VAL A 106 10.82 20.01 -15.10
C VAL A 106 11.95 20.56 -15.95
N GLU A 107 12.72 21.48 -15.37
CA GLU A 107 13.98 21.96 -15.92
C GLU A 107 15.10 21.03 -15.48
N MET A 108 15.56 20.16 -16.38
CA MET A 108 16.63 19.20 -16.14
C MET A 108 18.00 19.84 -16.28
N PRO A 109 18.74 20.13 -15.19
CA PRO A 109 20.09 20.64 -15.28
C PRO A 109 21.05 19.55 -15.75
N VAL A 110 21.86 19.88 -16.73
CA VAL A 110 22.95 19.03 -17.23
C VAL A 110 24.26 19.80 -17.09
N ASN A 111 25.17 19.27 -16.29
CA ASN A 111 26.50 19.81 -16.11
C ASN A 111 27.50 19.01 -16.94
N ILE A 112 28.23 19.68 -17.84
CA ILE A 112 29.25 19.11 -18.69
C ILE A 112 30.61 19.55 -18.19
N PHE A 113 31.49 18.59 -17.96
CA PHE A 113 32.87 18.79 -17.56
C PHE A 113 33.80 18.43 -18.71
N ALA A 114 34.41 19.45 -19.36
CA ALA A 114 35.53 19.27 -20.26
C ALA A 114 36.83 19.42 -19.44
N MET A 115 37.52 18.33 -19.21
CA MET A 115 38.65 18.26 -18.26
C MET A 115 40.02 18.32 -18.94
N GLU A 116 40.06 18.31 -20.28
CA GLU A 116 41.30 18.34 -21.07
C GLU A 116 41.15 19.34 -22.23
N ASP A 117 42.28 19.97 -22.65
CA ASP A 117 42.34 20.97 -23.73
C ASP A 117 41.88 20.43 -25.09
N GLY A 118 41.87 19.13 -25.28
CA GLY A 118 41.38 18.46 -26.49
C GLY A 118 39.84 18.45 -26.63
N VAL A 119 39.10 18.75 -25.56
CA VAL A 119 37.62 18.76 -25.56
C VAL A 119 37.12 20.19 -25.73
N LYS A 120 36.98 20.66 -26.98
CA LYS A 120 36.63 22.04 -27.27
C LYS A 120 35.15 22.23 -27.63
N ASP A 121 34.63 21.43 -28.54
CA ASP A 121 33.26 21.48 -29.00
C ASP A 121 32.53 20.21 -28.59
N VAL A 122 31.49 20.36 -27.76
CA VAL A 122 30.72 19.24 -27.22
C VAL A 122 29.28 19.32 -27.71
N ALA A 123 28.85 18.30 -28.45
CA ALA A 123 27.45 18.09 -28.80
C ALA A 123 26.76 17.32 -27.69
N VAL A 124 25.70 17.88 -27.12
CA VAL A 124 24.89 17.22 -26.10
C VAL A 124 23.50 16.95 -26.62
N SER A 125 23.02 15.73 -26.51
CA SER A 125 21.71 15.33 -26.94
C SER A 125 20.96 14.58 -25.84
N VAL A 126 19.63 14.74 -25.82
CA VAL A 126 18.72 14.05 -24.91
C VAL A 126 17.72 13.22 -25.70
N LYS A 127 17.48 12.00 -25.25
CA LYS A 127 16.40 11.12 -25.73
C LYS A 127 15.55 10.70 -24.55
N VAL A 128 14.23 10.65 -24.74
CA VAL A 128 13.29 10.23 -23.72
C VAL A 128 12.39 9.10 -24.26
N GLU A 129 12.02 8.18 -23.39
CA GLU A 129 11.08 7.07 -23.64
C GLU A 129 10.06 7.03 -22.51
N GLY A 130 8.84 6.55 -22.77
CA GLY A 130 7.76 6.46 -21.77
C GLY A 130 6.93 7.75 -21.68
N PRO A 131 6.25 8.03 -20.54
CA PRO A 131 5.31 9.16 -20.39
C PRO A 131 6.00 10.52 -20.20
N LEU A 132 7.08 10.76 -20.91
CA LEU A 132 7.88 11.97 -20.83
C LEU A 132 8.20 12.48 -22.25
N SER A 133 8.18 13.78 -22.46
CA SER A 133 8.50 14.45 -23.72
C SER A 133 9.50 15.59 -23.50
N ILE A 134 10.25 15.93 -24.55
CA ILE A 134 11.17 17.08 -24.54
C ILE A 134 10.41 18.32 -25.03
N VAL A 135 10.54 19.41 -24.30
CA VAL A 135 9.97 20.70 -24.68
C VAL A 135 11.07 21.56 -25.29
N GLY A 136 10.95 21.85 -26.57
CA GLY A 136 11.94 22.62 -27.32
C GLY A 136 13.06 21.76 -27.91
N GLU A 137 14.29 22.24 -27.84
CA GLU A 137 15.45 21.59 -28.46
C GLU A 137 15.90 20.35 -27.66
N ASN A 138 16.18 19.28 -28.38
CA ASN A 138 16.69 18.01 -27.81
C ASN A 138 18.22 17.89 -27.90
N SER A 139 18.90 18.90 -28.40
CA SER A 139 20.36 18.94 -28.52
C SER A 139 20.91 20.36 -28.38
N LYS A 140 22.13 20.46 -27.86
CA LYS A 140 22.86 21.72 -27.71
C LYS A 140 24.32 21.57 -28.09
N GLN A 141 24.91 22.60 -28.70
CA GLN A 141 26.35 22.69 -28.97
C GLN A 141 26.99 23.60 -27.92
N ILE A 142 28.07 23.14 -27.31
CA ILE A 142 28.74 23.82 -26.20
C ILE A 142 30.21 23.93 -26.52
N ALA A 143 30.70 25.16 -26.65
CA ALA A 143 32.12 25.42 -26.90
C ALA A 143 32.88 25.64 -25.59
N PHE A 144 34.07 25.05 -25.46
CA PHE A 144 35.02 25.26 -24.39
C PHE A 144 36.30 25.87 -24.93
N THR A 145 36.77 26.95 -24.35
CA THR A 145 38.03 27.60 -24.70
C THR A 145 39.19 27.05 -23.87
N GLN A 146 38.92 26.47 -22.74
CA GLN A 146 39.83 25.85 -21.79
C GLN A 146 39.09 24.79 -20.98
N PRO A 147 39.75 23.87 -20.26
CA PRO A 147 39.09 22.96 -19.35
C PRO A 147 38.21 23.67 -18.33
N ALA A 148 36.92 23.33 -18.33
CA ALA A 148 35.90 24.01 -17.53
C ALA A 148 34.64 23.14 -17.39
N GLU A 149 33.74 23.58 -16.53
CA GLU A 149 32.37 23.05 -16.45
C GLU A 149 31.37 24.08 -17.00
N LYS A 150 30.32 23.59 -17.63
CA LYS A 150 29.19 24.38 -18.06
C LYS A 150 27.87 23.72 -17.76
N LEU A 151 26.98 24.50 -17.15
CA LEU A 151 25.66 24.09 -16.76
C LEU A 151 24.59 24.68 -17.67
N PHE A 152 23.67 23.89 -18.14
CA PHE A 152 22.49 24.30 -18.91
C PHE A 152 21.32 23.37 -18.66
N ASN A 153 20.13 23.72 -19.13
CA ASN A 153 18.93 22.94 -18.92
C ASN A 153 18.34 22.38 -20.20
N PHE A 154 17.68 21.23 -20.07
CA PHE A 154 16.65 20.77 -20.99
C PHE A 154 15.31 20.79 -20.28
N SER A 155 14.26 21.27 -20.96
CA SER A 155 12.91 21.28 -20.43
C SER A 155 12.20 19.99 -20.83
N LEU A 156 11.63 19.30 -19.86
CA LEU A 156 10.88 18.05 -20.04
C LEU A 156 9.46 18.23 -19.51
N ALA A 157 8.49 17.57 -20.15
CA ALA A 157 7.08 17.59 -19.72
C ALA A 157 6.54 16.17 -19.61
N CYS A 158 5.82 15.90 -18.53
CA CYS A 158 5.09 14.66 -18.32
C CYS A 158 3.72 14.72 -19.01
N ASP A 159 3.26 13.58 -19.53
CA ASP A 159 1.89 13.44 -20.00
C ASP A 159 0.91 13.62 -18.83
N ASN A 160 -0.27 14.19 -19.10
CA ASN A 160 -1.28 14.47 -18.06
C ASN A 160 -2.02 13.23 -17.57
N THR A 161 -1.98 12.14 -18.32
CA THR A 161 -2.81 10.95 -18.08
C THR A 161 -2.03 9.65 -17.99
N GLN A 162 -0.83 9.60 -18.59
CA GLN A 162 -0.03 8.38 -18.66
C GLN A 162 0.97 8.32 -17.52
N SER A 163 0.81 7.34 -16.66
CA SER A 163 1.80 6.98 -15.64
C SER A 163 2.67 5.80 -16.10
N GLY A 164 3.85 5.67 -15.51
CA GLY A 164 4.77 4.59 -15.82
C GLY A 164 6.23 5.00 -15.64
N GLN A 165 7.15 4.09 -15.99
CA GLN A 165 8.57 4.39 -15.95
C GLN A 165 8.99 5.11 -17.23
N ALA A 166 9.60 6.29 -17.08
CA ALA A 166 10.28 7.00 -18.14
C ALA A 166 11.79 6.70 -18.10
N LYS A 167 12.41 6.77 -19.28
CA LYS A 167 13.87 6.63 -19.44
C LYS A 167 14.40 7.89 -20.14
N VAL A 168 15.38 8.52 -19.55
CA VAL A 168 16.07 9.68 -20.08
C VAL A 168 17.52 9.29 -20.35
N VAL A 169 17.96 9.44 -21.59
CA VAL A 169 19.34 9.18 -22.02
C VAL A 169 19.97 10.49 -22.47
N ILE A 170 21.03 10.92 -21.79
CA ILE A 170 21.79 12.12 -22.11
C ILE A 170 23.15 11.64 -22.66
N THR A 171 23.53 12.16 -23.83
CA THR A 171 24.80 11.83 -24.48
C THR A 171 25.53 13.10 -24.81
N ALA A 172 26.78 13.18 -24.39
CA ALA A 172 27.73 14.25 -24.72
C ALA A 172 28.87 13.67 -25.57
N ILE A 173 29.19 14.31 -26.70
CA ILE A 173 30.24 13.90 -27.63
C ILE A 173 31.13 15.10 -27.94
N GLY A 174 32.44 15.00 -27.74
CA GLY A 174 33.41 16.06 -28.03
C GLY A 174 34.85 15.60 -27.86
N GLY A 175 35.78 16.13 -28.64
CA GLY A 175 37.21 15.77 -28.54
C GLY A 175 37.50 14.30 -28.72
N GLY A 176 36.74 13.57 -29.54
CA GLY A 176 36.84 12.12 -29.70
C GLY A 176 36.36 11.29 -28.49
N GLN A 177 35.79 11.92 -27.49
CA GLN A 177 35.26 11.30 -26.28
C GLN A 177 33.73 11.27 -26.30
N GLN A 178 33.15 10.31 -25.62
CA GLN A 178 31.70 10.20 -25.41
C GLN A 178 31.41 9.91 -23.93
N ALA A 179 30.46 10.65 -23.37
CA ALA A 179 29.88 10.40 -22.05
C ALA A 179 28.39 10.20 -22.21
N THR A 180 27.83 9.18 -21.52
CA THR A 180 26.38 8.88 -21.57
C THR A 180 25.87 8.60 -20.17
N GLU A 181 24.77 9.23 -19.79
CA GLU A 181 24.05 8.96 -18.55
C GLU A 181 22.63 8.50 -18.90
N THR A 182 22.15 7.50 -18.18
CA THR A 182 20.77 6.98 -18.31
C THR A 182 20.08 7.08 -16.97
N ILE A 183 18.94 7.77 -16.97
CA ILE A 183 18.12 7.96 -15.77
C ILE A 183 16.78 7.27 -16.00
N TYR A 184 16.38 6.44 -15.06
CA TYR A 184 15.02 5.90 -14.97
C TYR A 184 14.25 6.67 -13.91
N ILE A 185 13.06 7.15 -14.25
CA ILE A 185 12.22 7.94 -13.37
C ILE A 185 10.77 7.46 -13.46
N ASP A 186 10.14 7.28 -12.31
CA ASP A 186 8.73 6.93 -12.26
C ASP A 186 7.89 8.20 -12.42
N VAL A 187 6.92 8.17 -13.32
CA VAL A 187 5.89 9.19 -13.49
C VAL A 187 4.60 8.62 -12.93
N CYS A 188 4.03 9.26 -11.91
CA CYS A 188 2.83 8.80 -11.22
C CYS A 188 1.71 9.84 -11.30
N ASN A 189 0.46 9.37 -11.34
CA ASN A 189 -0.64 10.31 -11.21
C ASN A 189 -0.75 10.73 -9.73
N PRO A 190 -0.77 12.03 -9.41
CA PRO A 190 -0.91 12.50 -8.03
C PRO A 190 -2.35 12.39 -7.51
N LEU A 191 -3.33 12.13 -8.39
CA LEU A 191 -4.74 11.99 -8.04
C LEU A 191 -5.14 10.51 -7.95
N PRO A 192 -5.99 10.14 -7.00
CA PRO A 192 -6.52 8.78 -6.91
C PRO A 192 -7.47 8.47 -8.08
N ASP A 193 -7.59 7.19 -8.42
CA ASP A 193 -8.60 6.75 -9.37
C ASP A 193 -10.01 7.06 -8.84
N VAL A 194 -10.89 7.48 -9.74
CA VAL A 194 -12.32 7.61 -9.47
C VAL A 194 -12.96 6.24 -9.70
N VAL A 195 -13.58 5.70 -8.66
CA VAL A 195 -14.23 4.38 -8.68
C VAL A 195 -15.69 4.52 -8.26
N GLU A 196 -16.59 3.93 -9.02
CA GLU A 196 -18.01 3.79 -8.69
C GLU A 196 -18.43 2.33 -8.78
N SER A 197 -19.26 1.89 -7.85
CA SER A 197 -19.83 0.55 -7.83
C SER A 197 -21.36 0.61 -7.71
N GLN A 198 -22.03 -0.21 -8.51
CA GLN A 198 -23.47 -0.41 -8.45
C GLN A 198 -23.79 -1.89 -8.30
N THR A 199 -24.49 -2.27 -7.24
CA THR A 199 -24.89 -3.65 -6.98
C THR A 199 -26.42 -3.75 -6.98
N LEU A 200 -26.95 -4.78 -7.64
CA LEU A 200 -28.39 -5.03 -7.70
C LEU A 200 -28.71 -6.52 -7.92
N SER A 201 -29.93 -6.90 -7.61
CA SER A 201 -30.51 -8.21 -7.96
C SER A 201 -31.34 -8.11 -9.23
N LEU A 202 -31.13 -9.03 -10.19
CA LEU A 202 -31.85 -9.08 -11.45
C LEU A 202 -32.70 -10.35 -11.53
N LYS A 203 -34.03 -10.20 -11.50
CA LYS A 203 -34.98 -11.31 -11.60
C LYS A 203 -34.90 -11.99 -12.97
N GLY A 204 -35.34 -13.25 -13.03
CA GLY A 204 -35.49 -13.96 -14.30
C GLY A 204 -36.34 -13.21 -15.29
N GLY A 205 -35.95 -13.15 -16.57
CA GLY A 205 -36.60 -12.40 -17.64
C GLY A 205 -36.41 -10.88 -17.61
N ALA A 206 -35.74 -10.31 -16.59
CA ALA A 206 -35.55 -8.87 -16.47
C ALA A 206 -34.31 -8.37 -17.19
N LYS A 207 -34.34 -7.08 -17.55
CA LYS A 207 -33.20 -6.33 -18.12
C LYS A 207 -32.84 -5.16 -17.23
N HIS A 208 -31.54 -4.84 -17.19
CA HIS A 208 -31.02 -3.65 -16.54
C HIS A 208 -29.97 -2.98 -17.43
N ARG A 209 -29.99 -1.63 -17.44
CA ARG A 209 -29.02 -0.81 -18.16
C ARG A 209 -28.28 0.08 -17.20
N PHE A 210 -26.97 -0.12 -17.11
CA PHE A 210 -26.07 0.73 -16.36
C PHE A 210 -25.63 1.91 -17.22
N ASP A 211 -25.64 3.12 -16.67
CA ASP A 211 -25.07 4.32 -17.28
C ASP A 211 -23.57 4.38 -16.97
N CYS A 212 -22.76 4.55 -18.01
CA CYS A 212 -21.29 4.63 -17.93
C CYS A 212 -20.73 5.89 -18.59
N LEU A 213 -21.54 6.94 -18.80
CA LEU A 213 -21.17 8.13 -19.59
C LEU A 213 -19.93 8.84 -19.04
N GLU A 214 -19.79 8.97 -17.73
CA GLU A 214 -18.63 9.61 -17.10
C GLU A 214 -17.35 8.73 -17.13
N PHE A 215 -17.48 7.47 -17.52
CA PHE A 215 -16.42 6.47 -17.53
C PHE A 215 -16.06 5.97 -18.94
N LYS A 216 -16.40 6.71 -20.01
CA LYS A 216 -16.19 6.27 -21.41
C LYS A 216 -14.75 5.90 -21.75
N SER A 217 -13.75 6.52 -21.10
CA SER A 217 -12.32 6.20 -21.24
C SER A 217 -11.81 5.30 -20.10
N GLY A 218 -12.70 4.83 -19.25
CA GLY A 218 -12.38 4.04 -18.07
C GLY A 218 -12.45 2.53 -18.31
N LYS A 219 -12.52 1.81 -17.21
CA LYS A 219 -12.68 0.36 -17.16
C LYS A 219 -14.02 0.02 -16.52
N ALA A 220 -14.65 -1.04 -17.00
CA ALA A 220 -15.83 -1.64 -16.38
C ALA A 220 -15.55 -3.11 -16.06
N GLN A 221 -15.94 -3.53 -14.88
CA GLN A 221 -15.87 -4.92 -14.45
C GLN A 221 -17.23 -5.33 -13.90
N LEU A 222 -17.90 -6.24 -14.58
CA LEU A 222 -19.19 -6.79 -14.16
C LEU A 222 -18.97 -8.12 -13.45
N THR A 223 -19.42 -8.19 -12.20
CA THR A 223 -19.51 -9.43 -11.42
C THR A 223 -20.95 -9.94 -11.52
N ILE A 224 -21.09 -11.22 -11.87
CA ILE A 224 -22.39 -11.92 -11.93
C ILE A 224 -22.31 -13.09 -10.95
N ALA A 225 -23.31 -13.25 -10.09
CA ALA A 225 -23.34 -14.30 -9.09
C ALA A 225 -24.76 -14.89 -8.92
N THR A 226 -24.81 -16.18 -8.55
CA THR A 226 -26.03 -16.89 -8.16
C THR A 226 -26.28 -16.84 -6.66
N MET A 227 -25.52 -16.01 -5.94
CA MET A 227 -25.67 -15.72 -4.51
C MET A 227 -25.64 -14.21 -4.32
N PRO A 228 -26.10 -13.67 -3.18
CA PRO A 228 -25.85 -12.28 -2.83
C PRO A 228 -24.36 -12.00 -3.00
N THR A 229 -23.99 -10.96 -3.74
CA THR A 229 -22.60 -10.69 -4.09
C THR A 229 -22.18 -9.28 -3.76
N ILE A 230 -20.88 -9.10 -3.60
CA ILE A 230 -20.22 -7.81 -3.41
C ILE A 230 -19.40 -7.45 -4.65
N ASP A 231 -18.95 -6.21 -4.73
CA ASP A 231 -17.96 -5.79 -5.71
C ASP A 231 -16.56 -6.31 -5.31
N PHE A 232 -16.26 -7.54 -5.74
CA PHE A 232 -14.95 -8.15 -5.48
C PHE A 232 -13.81 -7.42 -6.21
N GLY A 233 -14.04 -6.92 -7.41
CA GLY A 233 -13.02 -6.20 -8.18
C GLY A 233 -12.67 -4.85 -7.55
N GLY A 234 -13.69 -4.08 -7.16
CA GLY A 234 -13.49 -2.82 -6.46
C GLY A 234 -12.81 -3.01 -5.11
N ALA A 235 -13.22 -4.01 -4.34
CA ALA A 235 -12.57 -4.35 -3.07
C ALA A 235 -11.11 -4.80 -3.28
N PHE A 236 -10.80 -5.53 -4.36
CA PHE A 236 -9.41 -5.86 -4.71
C PHE A 236 -8.59 -4.60 -5.02
N SER A 237 -9.13 -3.71 -5.86
CA SER A 237 -8.48 -2.43 -6.18
C SER A 237 -8.23 -1.60 -4.92
N PHE A 238 -9.20 -1.54 -4.01
CA PHE A 238 -9.05 -0.86 -2.72
C PHE A 238 -7.88 -1.43 -1.91
N VAL A 239 -7.85 -2.75 -1.65
CA VAL A 239 -6.79 -3.35 -0.82
C VAL A 239 -5.42 -3.36 -1.51
N GLU A 240 -5.37 -3.44 -2.85
CA GLU A 240 -4.12 -3.39 -3.61
C GLU A 240 -3.46 -2.02 -3.50
N ASN A 241 -4.24 -0.94 -3.60
CA ASN A 241 -3.77 0.44 -3.61
C ASN A 241 -3.78 1.11 -2.23
N TYR A 242 -4.21 0.39 -1.19
CA TYR A 242 -4.31 0.96 0.16
C TYR A 242 -2.96 1.41 0.70
N SER A 243 -2.87 2.66 1.12
CA SER A 243 -1.60 3.34 1.42
C SER A 243 -1.07 3.14 2.85
N HIS A 244 -1.89 2.62 3.76
CA HIS A 244 -1.52 2.45 5.16
C HIS A 244 -1.11 1.00 5.46
N TYR A 245 -0.19 0.81 6.42
CA TYR A 245 0.53 -0.46 6.60
C TYR A 245 0.68 -0.89 8.06
N CYS A 246 -0.28 -0.61 8.95
CA CYS A 246 -0.27 -1.23 10.27
C CYS A 246 -0.49 -2.76 10.15
N THR A 247 -0.23 -3.52 11.21
CA THR A 247 -0.35 -4.99 11.17
C THR A 247 -1.77 -5.44 10.87
N GLU A 248 -2.78 -4.71 11.37
CA GLU A 248 -4.17 -4.96 11.04
C GLU A 248 -4.41 -4.84 9.53
N GLN A 249 -4.01 -3.74 8.91
CA GLN A 249 -4.25 -3.44 7.50
C GLN A 249 -3.51 -4.40 6.56
N LEU A 250 -2.26 -4.77 6.90
CA LEU A 250 -1.55 -5.81 6.17
C LEU A 250 -2.25 -7.16 6.28
N SER A 251 -2.77 -7.50 7.48
CA SER A 251 -3.53 -8.73 7.68
C SER A 251 -4.84 -8.72 6.91
N ALA A 252 -5.58 -7.61 6.93
CA ALA A 252 -6.82 -7.44 6.18
C ALA A 252 -6.60 -7.61 4.65
N ARG A 253 -5.53 -7.01 4.11
CA ARG A 253 -5.14 -7.20 2.71
C ARG A 253 -4.82 -8.66 2.38
N ALA A 254 -4.06 -9.32 3.25
CA ALA A 254 -3.74 -10.74 3.07
C ALA A 254 -4.98 -11.62 3.17
N MET A 255 -5.88 -11.37 4.13
CA MET A 255 -7.16 -12.07 4.26
C MET A 255 -7.98 -11.94 2.98
N TYR A 256 -8.15 -10.70 2.49
CA TYR A 256 -8.88 -10.48 1.25
C TYR A 256 -8.28 -11.30 0.09
N MET A 257 -6.97 -11.17 -0.14
CA MET A 257 -6.27 -11.86 -1.21
C MET A 257 -6.32 -13.39 -1.09
N LEU A 258 -6.37 -13.93 0.10
CA LEU A 258 -6.47 -15.37 0.35
C LEU A 258 -7.89 -15.89 0.13
N TYR A 259 -8.90 -15.23 0.70
CA TYR A 259 -10.27 -15.74 0.72
C TYR A 259 -11.07 -15.37 -0.54
N ALA A 260 -10.93 -14.13 -1.04
CA ALA A 260 -11.67 -13.66 -2.20
C ALA A 260 -11.05 -14.08 -3.55
N ARG A 261 -9.80 -14.58 -3.57
CA ARG A 261 -9.06 -14.88 -4.81
C ARG A 261 -9.85 -15.70 -5.82
N LYS A 262 -10.62 -16.68 -5.37
CA LYS A 262 -11.43 -17.55 -6.27
C LYS A 262 -12.53 -16.81 -7.01
N PHE A 263 -12.89 -15.60 -6.60
CA PHE A 263 -13.92 -14.75 -7.21
C PHE A 263 -13.33 -13.64 -8.10
N LEU A 264 -12.01 -13.49 -8.10
CA LEU A 264 -11.31 -12.46 -8.85
C LEU A 264 -11.10 -12.88 -10.32
N SER A 265 -10.89 -11.91 -11.19
CA SER A 265 -10.46 -12.16 -12.58
C SER A 265 -9.09 -12.84 -12.61
N VAL A 266 -8.76 -13.52 -13.72
CA VAL A 266 -7.47 -14.21 -13.87
C VAL A 266 -6.27 -13.27 -13.67
N GLU A 267 -6.40 -12.03 -14.11
CA GLU A 267 -5.33 -11.02 -13.96
C GLU A 267 -5.17 -10.58 -12.51
N GLU A 268 -6.27 -10.35 -11.81
CA GLU A 268 -6.26 -10.00 -10.39
C GLU A 268 -5.75 -11.16 -9.52
N GLN A 269 -6.14 -12.40 -9.85
CA GLN A 269 -5.59 -13.59 -9.19
C GLN A 269 -4.06 -13.63 -9.28
N LYS A 270 -3.49 -13.42 -10.48
CA LYS A 270 -2.04 -13.37 -10.68
C LYS A 270 -1.38 -12.24 -9.89
N ARG A 271 -2.01 -11.07 -9.83
CA ARG A 271 -1.49 -9.94 -9.03
C ARG A 271 -1.51 -10.26 -7.54
N ALA A 272 -2.60 -10.83 -7.02
CA ALA A 272 -2.70 -11.28 -5.64
C ALA A 272 -1.65 -12.34 -5.30
N GLU A 273 -1.46 -13.36 -6.15
CA GLU A 273 -0.45 -14.41 -5.98
C GLU A 273 0.98 -13.84 -5.96
N LYS A 274 1.25 -12.83 -6.77
CA LYS A 274 2.55 -12.14 -6.80
C LYS A 274 2.79 -11.28 -5.55
N ALA A 275 1.73 -10.65 -5.02
CA ALA A 275 1.82 -9.75 -3.86
C ALA A 275 1.91 -10.50 -2.52
N LEU A 276 1.19 -11.62 -2.38
CA LEU A 276 1.07 -12.37 -1.13
C LEU A 276 2.40 -12.75 -0.45
N PRO A 277 3.43 -13.30 -1.16
CA PRO A 277 4.68 -13.68 -0.50
C PRO A 277 5.39 -12.50 0.18
N SER A 278 5.41 -11.34 -0.45
CA SER A 278 6.01 -10.12 0.13
C SER A 278 5.19 -9.61 1.31
N LEU A 279 3.87 -9.65 1.20
CA LEU A 279 2.94 -9.23 2.24
C LEU A 279 3.07 -10.12 3.48
N LEU A 280 3.12 -11.45 3.31
CA LEU A 280 3.32 -12.41 4.41
C LEU A 280 4.67 -12.18 5.10
N LYS A 281 5.75 -11.98 4.34
CA LYS A 281 7.06 -11.68 4.91
C LYS A 281 7.08 -10.38 5.72
N ASN A 282 6.38 -9.35 5.27
CA ASN A 282 6.24 -8.09 6.01
C ASN A 282 5.47 -8.32 7.33
N ILE A 283 4.38 -9.09 7.30
CA ILE A 283 3.64 -9.45 8.50
C ILE A 283 4.55 -10.23 9.48
N GLU A 284 5.25 -11.26 9.02
CA GLU A 284 6.16 -12.07 9.85
C GLU A 284 7.24 -11.23 10.53
N SER A 285 7.75 -10.18 9.84
CA SER A 285 8.79 -9.29 10.40
C SER A 285 8.35 -8.50 11.62
N ARG A 286 7.05 -8.46 11.93
CA ARG A 286 6.47 -7.73 13.07
C ARG A 286 6.28 -8.60 14.30
N GLN A 287 6.73 -9.86 14.25
CA GLN A 287 6.63 -10.75 15.39
C GLN A 287 7.64 -10.39 16.49
N LEU A 288 7.14 -10.23 17.70
CA LEU A 288 7.96 -10.06 18.89
C LEU A 288 8.61 -11.38 19.35
N SER A 289 9.62 -11.25 20.19
CA SER A 289 10.32 -12.41 20.78
C SER A 289 9.38 -13.35 21.55
N ASN A 290 8.29 -12.85 22.11
CA ASN A 290 7.28 -13.63 22.81
C ASN A 290 6.26 -14.34 21.92
N GLY A 291 6.28 -14.09 20.59
CA GLY A 291 5.37 -14.69 19.61
C GLY A 291 4.14 -13.85 19.24
N GLY A 292 3.84 -12.79 19.96
CA GLY A 292 2.79 -11.82 19.60
C GLY A 292 3.24 -10.89 18.47
N PHE A 293 2.31 -10.12 17.90
CA PHE A 293 2.60 -9.18 16.82
C PHE A 293 2.30 -7.74 17.22
N THR A 294 3.22 -6.84 16.88
CA THR A 294 3.07 -5.40 17.13
C THR A 294 2.05 -4.77 16.20
N TYR A 295 1.46 -3.64 16.60
CA TYR A 295 0.57 -2.88 15.72
C TYR A 295 1.36 -2.09 14.66
N TRP A 296 2.36 -1.33 15.08
CA TRP A 296 3.30 -0.64 14.19
C TRP A 296 4.71 -1.24 14.29
N PRO A 297 5.53 -1.13 13.24
CA PRO A 297 6.96 -1.46 13.33
C PRO A 297 7.62 -0.69 14.47
N GLY A 298 8.44 -1.37 15.26
CA GLY A 298 9.17 -0.76 16.39
C GLY A 298 8.39 -0.65 17.69
N ASN A 299 7.10 -0.97 17.73
CA ASN A 299 6.39 -1.13 19.01
C ASN A 299 6.96 -2.32 19.80
N SER A 300 6.91 -2.23 21.12
CA SER A 300 7.40 -3.27 22.04
C SER A 300 6.32 -4.19 22.58
N GLU A 301 5.05 -3.88 22.33
CA GLU A 301 3.90 -4.63 22.85
C GLU A 301 3.09 -5.27 21.72
N ALA A 302 2.56 -6.47 22.01
CA ALA A 302 1.70 -7.18 21.09
C ALA A 302 0.28 -6.60 21.11
N HIS A 303 -0.32 -6.46 19.93
CA HIS A 303 -1.71 -6.05 19.78
C HIS A 303 -2.60 -7.29 19.67
N ASP A 304 -3.47 -7.53 20.64
CA ASP A 304 -4.26 -8.76 20.78
C ASP A 304 -5.11 -9.10 19.55
N TRP A 305 -5.87 -8.12 19.04
CA TRP A 305 -6.72 -8.33 17.86
C TRP A 305 -5.91 -8.61 16.61
N ALA A 306 -4.90 -7.77 16.32
CA ALA A 306 -4.04 -7.95 15.15
C ALA A 306 -3.26 -9.26 15.21
N THR A 307 -2.81 -9.69 16.41
CA THR A 307 -2.15 -10.99 16.61
C THR A 307 -3.07 -12.16 16.25
N SER A 308 -4.36 -12.06 16.54
CA SER A 308 -5.34 -13.08 16.12
C SER A 308 -5.59 -13.07 14.62
N MET A 309 -5.73 -11.88 13.99
CA MET A 309 -5.84 -11.74 12.53
C MET A 309 -4.63 -12.33 11.81
N VAL A 310 -3.41 -12.04 12.29
CA VAL A 310 -2.20 -12.62 11.71
C VAL A 310 -2.25 -14.16 11.76
N GLY A 311 -2.71 -14.73 12.86
CA GLY A 311 -2.86 -16.19 13.00
C GLY A 311 -3.79 -16.80 11.96
N GLU A 312 -4.91 -16.13 11.68
CA GLU A 312 -5.83 -16.55 10.62
C GLU A 312 -5.18 -16.46 9.23
N VAL A 313 -4.47 -15.35 8.95
CA VAL A 313 -3.70 -15.17 7.71
C VAL A 313 -2.66 -16.28 7.53
N LEU A 314 -1.82 -16.53 8.54
CA LEU A 314 -0.75 -17.53 8.44
C LEU A 314 -1.32 -18.94 8.28
N THR A 315 -2.43 -19.25 8.96
CA THR A 315 -3.11 -20.55 8.86
C THR A 315 -3.68 -20.76 7.46
N GLU A 316 -4.40 -19.78 6.94
CA GLU A 316 -5.00 -19.86 5.60
C GLU A 316 -3.94 -19.86 4.50
N ALA A 317 -2.88 -19.05 4.63
CA ALA A 317 -1.76 -19.02 3.69
C ALA A 317 -1.09 -20.40 3.59
N ARG A 318 -0.84 -21.08 4.72
CA ARG A 318 -0.32 -22.45 4.76
C ARG A 318 -1.27 -23.45 4.10
N ARG A 319 -2.57 -23.34 4.37
CA ARG A 319 -3.60 -24.20 3.77
C ARG A 319 -3.62 -24.08 2.25
N GLN A 320 -3.35 -22.89 1.73
CA GLN A 320 -3.28 -22.62 0.28
C GLN A 320 -1.88 -22.85 -0.34
N GLY A 321 -0.89 -23.32 0.45
CA GLY A 321 0.44 -23.67 -0.06
C GLY A 321 1.43 -22.52 -0.16
N PHE A 322 1.13 -21.35 0.39
CA PHE A 322 2.10 -20.25 0.48
C PHE A 322 3.17 -20.53 1.55
N ALA A 323 4.37 -20.05 1.28
CA ALA A 323 5.48 -20.18 2.22
C ALA A 323 5.26 -19.31 3.46
N VAL A 324 5.18 -19.94 4.63
CA VAL A 324 5.09 -19.31 5.95
C VAL A 324 6.17 -19.92 6.85
N SER A 325 6.90 -19.10 7.58
CA SER A 325 7.93 -19.54 8.51
C SER A 325 7.33 -20.44 9.60
N SER A 326 7.76 -21.71 9.69
CA SER A 326 7.30 -22.62 10.72
C SER A 326 7.62 -22.09 12.12
N GLN A 327 8.81 -21.51 12.32
CA GLN A 327 9.19 -20.92 13.60
C GLN A 327 8.27 -19.76 14.00
N CYS A 328 7.92 -18.88 13.05
CA CYS A 328 7.00 -17.76 13.28
C CYS A 328 5.62 -18.29 13.69
N TYR A 329 5.11 -19.27 12.95
CA TYR A 329 3.80 -19.87 13.18
C TYR A 329 3.69 -20.60 14.54
N ASP A 330 4.71 -21.38 14.90
CA ASP A 330 4.72 -22.13 16.17
C ASP A 330 4.81 -21.19 17.37
N ARG A 331 5.66 -20.15 17.30
CA ARG A 331 5.74 -19.12 18.35
C ARG A 331 4.43 -18.34 18.51
N TRP A 332 3.72 -18.06 17.42
CA TRP A 332 2.39 -17.46 17.47
C TRP A 332 1.39 -18.37 18.21
N LYS A 333 1.35 -19.69 17.90
CA LYS A 333 0.48 -20.64 18.59
C LYS A 333 0.78 -20.72 20.08
N GLU A 334 2.05 -20.80 20.45
CA GLU A 334 2.48 -20.83 21.86
C GLU A 334 2.03 -19.56 22.60
N TYR A 335 2.24 -18.39 22.00
CA TYR A 335 1.80 -17.11 22.55
C TYR A 335 0.29 -17.08 22.74
N GLN A 336 -0.48 -17.39 21.72
CA GLN A 336 -1.95 -17.36 21.77
C GLN A 336 -2.51 -18.36 22.80
N ASN A 337 -1.98 -19.58 22.86
CA ASN A 337 -2.35 -20.57 23.88
C ASN A 337 -2.04 -20.05 25.30
N SER A 338 -0.89 -19.42 25.50
CA SER A 338 -0.49 -18.84 26.79
C SER A 338 -1.45 -17.74 27.22
N VAL A 339 -1.77 -16.81 26.32
CA VAL A 339 -2.71 -15.71 26.59
C VAL A 339 -4.13 -16.25 26.85
N ALA A 340 -4.58 -17.23 26.05
CA ALA A 340 -5.91 -17.86 26.21
C ALA A 340 -6.10 -18.49 27.62
N ARG A 341 -5.08 -19.16 28.14
CA ARG A 341 -5.12 -19.79 29.49
C ARG A 341 -5.15 -18.73 30.60
N ARG A 342 -4.43 -17.64 30.43
CA ARG A 342 -4.33 -16.56 31.43
C ARG A 342 -5.50 -15.58 31.38
N TYR A 343 -6.38 -15.69 30.38
CA TYR A 343 -7.52 -14.81 30.22
C TYR A 343 -8.37 -14.74 31.48
N ARG A 344 -8.66 -13.51 31.91
CA ARG A 344 -9.64 -13.20 32.97
C ARG A 344 -10.83 -12.53 32.31
N HIS A 345 -12.01 -12.97 32.68
CA HIS A 345 -13.24 -12.44 32.11
C HIS A 345 -13.33 -10.91 32.31
N SER A 346 -13.60 -10.21 31.22
CA SER A 346 -13.86 -8.78 31.19
C SER A 346 -14.66 -8.45 29.92
N THR A 347 -15.58 -7.52 30.01
CA THR A 347 -16.32 -6.95 28.86
C THR A 347 -15.76 -5.59 28.46
N THR A 348 -14.81 -5.03 29.22
CA THR A 348 -14.14 -3.79 28.84
C THR A 348 -13.31 -4.01 27.57
N ASN A 349 -13.33 -3.03 26.68
CA ASN A 349 -12.62 -3.05 25.40
C ASN A 349 -12.88 -4.30 24.55
N ALA A 350 -14.09 -4.89 24.65
CA ALA A 350 -14.46 -6.13 23.95
C ALA A 350 -13.50 -7.31 24.22
N ALA A 351 -13.00 -7.44 25.44
CA ALA A 351 -12.03 -8.48 25.82
C ALA A 351 -12.57 -9.90 25.66
N ASP A 352 -13.89 -10.11 25.84
CA ASP A 352 -14.58 -11.38 25.59
C ASP A 352 -14.58 -11.74 24.10
N LEU A 353 -14.83 -10.77 23.21
CA LEU A 353 -14.75 -10.97 21.75
C LEU A 353 -13.29 -11.23 21.32
N MET A 354 -12.32 -10.48 21.86
CA MET A 354 -10.89 -10.75 21.59
C MET A 354 -10.50 -12.17 22.01
N GLN A 355 -10.98 -12.63 23.16
CA GLN A 355 -10.74 -14.00 23.60
C GLN A 355 -11.43 -15.03 22.71
N ALA A 356 -12.68 -14.80 22.31
CA ALA A 356 -13.41 -15.70 21.41
C ALA A 356 -12.72 -15.80 20.05
N TYR A 357 -12.24 -14.68 19.50
CA TYR A 357 -11.52 -14.66 18.23
C TYR A 357 -10.16 -15.37 18.33
N ARG A 358 -9.42 -15.17 19.43
CA ARG A 358 -8.18 -15.92 19.71
C ARG A 358 -8.42 -17.43 19.72
N LEU A 359 -9.46 -17.88 20.41
CA LEU A 359 -9.81 -19.30 20.50
C LEU A 359 -10.21 -19.85 19.12
N TYR A 360 -10.99 -19.10 18.36
CA TYR A 360 -11.36 -19.46 17.00
C TYR A 360 -10.14 -19.63 16.08
N THR A 361 -9.20 -18.68 16.09
CA THR A 361 -8.00 -18.77 15.26
C THR A 361 -7.06 -19.92 15.68
N LEU A 362 -6.98 -20.23 16.97
CA LEU A 362 -6.28 -21.42 17.46
C LEU A 362 -6.93 -22.72 16.94
N VAL A 363 -8.27 -22.79 16.95
CA VAL A 363 -8.99 -23.94 16.39
C VAL A 363 -8.77 -24.08 14.89
N LEU A 364 -8.79 -22.98 14.14
CA LEU A 364 -8.43 -22.98 12.71
C LEU A 364 -7.01 -23.53 12.47
N ALA A 365 -6.09 -23.24 13.38
CA ALA A 365 -4.70 -23.72 13.34
C ALA A 365 -4.53 -25.19 13.79
N GLY A 366 -5.64 -25.90 14.10
CA GLY A 366 -5.64 -27.29 14.54
C GLY A 366 -5.40 -27.50 16.03
N GLU A 367 -5.36 -26.40 16.82
CA GLU A 367 -5.25 -26.49 18.28
C GLU A 367 -6.63 -26.82 18.92
N GLN A 368 -6.62 -27.38 20.12
CA GLN A 368 -7.84 -27.70 20.87
C GLN A 368 -7.84 -27.04 22.26
N PRO A 369 -8.03 -25.70 22.34
CA PRO A 369 -7.99 -24.97 23.59
C PRO A 369 -9.29 -25.14 24.43
N THR A 370 -9.78 -26.37 24.58
CA THR A 370 -11.11 -26.71 25.12
C THR A 370 -11.33 -26.14 26.52
N ALA A 371 -10.32 -26.16 27.40
CA ALA A 371 -10.44 -25.61 28.76
C ALA A 371 -10.69 -24.09 28.74
N ALA A 372 -10.02 -23.35 27.84
CA ALA A 372 -10.21 -21.91 27.68
C ALA A 372 -11.57 -21.58 27.00
N MET A 373 -12.00 -22.41 26.04
CA MET A 373 -13.32 -22.32 25.42
C MET A 373 -14.44 -22.52 26.44
N ASN A 374 -14.36 -23.57 27.29
CA ASN A 374 -15.32 -23.82 28.36
C ASN A 374 -15.36 -22.67 29.37
N LYS A 375 -14.19 -22.20 29.79
CA LYS A 375 -14.09 -21.03 30.70
C LYS A 375 -14.79 -19.78 30.16
N LEU A 376 -14.65 -19.49 28.86
CA LEU A 376 -15.34 -18.37 28.24
C LEU A 376 -16.86 -18.62 28.14
N ARG A 377 -17.26 -19.82 27.74
CA ARG A 377 -18.68 -20.25 27.65
C ARG A 377 -19.43 -20.08 28.96
N GLU A 378 -18.78 -20.42 30.07
CA GLU A 378 -19.36 -20.38 31.42
C GLU A 378 -19.42 -18.98 32.02
N SER A 379 -18.90 -18.00 31.31
CA SER A 379 -18.97 -16.60 31.72
C SER A 379 -20.41 -16.10 31.78
N LYS A 380 -20.75 -15.40 32.87
CA LYS A 380 -22.11 -14.87 33.09
C LYS A 380 -22.42 -13.65 32.19
N ILE A 381 -21.38 -12.91 31.85
CA ILE A 381 -21.47 -11.71 31.03
C ILE A 381 -20.62 -11.95 29.77
N ILE A 382 -21.27 -12.14 28.64
CA ILE A 382 -20.62 -12.40 27.34
C ILE A 382 -21.43 -11.70 26.26
N SER A 383 -20.77 -11.05 25.34
CA SER A 383 -21.41 -10.34 24.24
C SER A 383 -21.95 -11.28 23.17
N GLN A 384 -22.91 -10.79 22.38
CA GLN A 384 -23.44 -11.51 21.23
C GLN A 384 -22.33 -11.92 20.26
N GLN A 385 -21.43 -11.00 19.93
CA GLN A 385 -20.34 -11.24 18.99
C GLN A 385 -19.37 -12.32 19.49
N ALA A 386 -19.07 -12.31 20.79
CA ALA A 386 -18.23 -13.33 21.41
C ALA A 386 -18.90 -14.72 21.41
N LEU A 387 -20.23 -14.77 21.64
CA LEU A 387 -21.01 -16.01 21.55
C LEU A 387 -20.95 -16.61 20.15
N LEU A 388 -21.21 -15.79 19.11
CA LEU A 388 -21.17 -16.21 17.71
C LEU A 388 -19.79 -16.72 17.32
N ARG A 389 -18.72 -16.02 17.67
CA ARG A 389 -17.35 -16.46 17.37
C ARG A 389 -16.96 -17.71 18.13
N LEU A 390 -17.39 -17.86 19.38
CA LEU A 390 -17.16 -19.06 20.18
C LEU A 390 -17.97 -20.27 19.65
N ALA A 391 -19.21 -20.03 19.17
CA ALA A 391 -20.01 -21.07 18.52
C ALA A 391 -19.32 -21.62 17.27
N ALA A 392 -18.78 -20.75 16.42
CA ALA A 392 -17.98 -21.15 15.27
C ALA A 392 -16.77 -22.02 15.68
N ALA A 393 -16.06 -21.65 16.77
CA ALA A 393 -14.95 -22.44 17.27
C ALA A 393 -15.40 -23.84 17.75
N TYR A 394 -16.55 -23.96 18.44
CA TYR A 394 -17.08 -25.25 18.87
C TYR A 394 -17.54 -26.11 17.69
N ALA A 395 -18.20 -25.54 16.69
CA ALA A 395 -18.59 -26.27 15.49
C ALA A 395 -17.37 -26.83 14.73
N LEU A 396 -16.29 -26.06 14.62
CA LEU A 396 -15.05 -26.51 13.98
C LEU A 396 -14.34 -27.66 14.71
N VAL A 397 -14.52 -27.79 16.00
CA VAL A 397 -13.99 -28.97 16.77
C VAL A 397 -15.01 -30.11 16.87
N GLY A 398 -16.09 -30.08 16.08
CA GLY A 398 -17.11 -31.14 16.03
C GLY A 398 -18.07 -31.16 17.23
N ARG A 399 -18.18 -30.05 17.97
CA ARG A 399 -19.13 -29.90 19.08
C ARG A 399 -20.34 -29.08 18.67
N GLU A 400 -21.07 -29.62 17.69
CA GLU A 400 -22.27 -28.98 17.12
C GLU A 400 -23.35 -28.73 18.18
N ASP A 401 -23.50 -29.70 19.14
CA ASP A 401 -24.41 -29.58 20.29
C ASP A 401 -24.18 -28.35 21.16
N VAL A 402 -22.92 -27.94 21.31
CA VAL A 402 -22.54 -26.74 22.06
C VAL A 402 -22.69 -25.49 21.20
N ALA A 403 -22.29 -25.59 19.93
CA ALA A 403 -22.39 -24.48 18.99
C ALA A 403 -23.84 -23.98 18.81
N GLU A 404 -24.78 -24.92 18.62
CA GLU A 404 -26.23 -24.62 18.50
C GLU A 404 -26.76 -23.84 19.71
N LYS A 405 -26.47 -24.32 20.94
CA LYS A 405 -26.87 -23.63 22.18
C LYS A 405 -26.28 -22.22 22.31
N LEU A 406 -25.06 -22.01 21.82
CA LEU A 406 -24.43 -20.70 21.84
C LEU A 406 -25.04 -19.76 20.79
N LEU A 407 -25.41 -20.27 19.62
CA LEU A 407 -26.14 -19.53 18.59
C LEU A 407 -27.53 -19.15 19.08
N GLU A 408 -28.30 -20.07 19.68
CA GLU A 408 -29.59 -19.76 20.28
C GLU A 408 -29.47 -18.67 21.35
N LYS A 409 -28.48 -18.79 22.24
CA LYS A 409 -28.22 -17.78 23.27
C LYS A 409 -27.86 -16.44 22.67
N SER A 410 -27.14 -16.40 21.54
CA SER A 410 -26.75 -15.16 20.87
C SER A 410 -27.94 -14.33 20.40
N ASN A 411 -29.04 -14.98 19.99
CA ASN A 411 -30.26 -14.31 19.53
C ASN A 411 -30.95 -13.45 20.63
N SER A 412 -30.76 -13.83 21.89
CA SER A 412 -31.30 -13.11 23.05
C SER A 412 -30.27 -12.26 23.78
N THR A 413 -29.02 -12.26 23.32
CA THR A 413 -27.92 -11.54 23.97
C THR A 413 -27.67 -10.21 23.26
N LYS A 414 -27.47 -9.14 24.02
CA LYS A 414 -27.20 -7.82 23.48
C LYS A 414 -25.83 -7.75 22.81
N ALA A 415 -25.78 -7.17 21.61
CA ALA A 415 -24.53 -6.80 20.99
C ALA A 415 -23.82 -5.68 21.78
N ILE A 416 -22.49 -5.71 21.80
CA ILE A 416 -21.70 -4.59 22.30
C ILE A 416 -21.54 -3.56 21.18
N ASN A 417 -21.71 -2.28 21.53
CA ASN A 417 -21.47 -1.20 20.61
C ASN A 417 -20.04 -0.69 20.81
N GLY A 418 -19.30 -0.63 19.73
CA GLY A 418 -18.12 0.18 19.56
C GLY A 418 -16.96 -0.05 20.55
N SER A 419 -16.05 -0.97 20.23
CA SER A 419 -14.72 -0.95 20.85
C SER A 419 -13.65 -0.73 19.79
N TYR A 420 -12.95 0.38 19.90
CA TYR A 420 -11.79 0.67 19.03
C TYR A 420 -10.66 -0.36 19.19
N ALA A 421 -10.62 -1.07 20.33
CA ALA A 421 -9.65 -2.14 20.55
C ALA A 421 -9.81 -3.34 19.59
N THR A 422 -10.97 -3.47 18.94
CA THR A 422 -11.26 -4.49 17.93
C THR A 422 -11.59 -3.91 16.56
N PHE A 423 -11.33 -2.61 16.34
CA PHE A 423 -11.67 -1.91 15.08
C PHE A 423 -13.12 -2.17 14.66
N TRP A 424 -14.02 -1.93 15.58
CA TRP A 424 -15.43 -2.29 15.47
C TRP A 424 -16.15 -1.62 14.30
N SER A 425 -17.01 -2.39 13.65
CA SER A 425 -17.98 -1.88 12.69
C SER A 425 -19.21 -2.80 12.67
N PRO A 426 -20.43 -2.27 12.45
CA PRO A 426 -21.65 -3.08 12.35
C PRO A 426 -21.57 -4.11 11.21
N LEU A 427 -21.06 -3.73 10.05
CA LEU A 427 -20.94 -4.60 8.88
C LEU A 427 -19.95 -5.73 9.13
N ARG A 428 -18.79 -5.45 9.77
CA ARG A 428 -17.85 -6.49 10.19
C ARG A 428 -18.52 -7.51 11.11
N ASP A 429 -19.27 -7.06 12.10
CA ASP A 429 -19.94 -7.95 13.05
C ASP A 429 -21.00 -8.81 12.36
N LYS A 430 -21.75 -8.26 11.39
CA LYS A 430 -22.68 -9.04 10.55
C LYS A 430 -21.93 -10.10 9.72
N ALA A 431 -20.78 -9.75 9.15
CA ALA A 431 -19.96 -10.71 8.40
C ALA A 431 -19.44 -11.84 9.29
N MET A 432 -19.02 -11.53 10.53
CA MET A 432 -18.62 -12.52 11.52
C MET A 432 -19.80 -13.43 11.95
N ALA A 433 -21.01 -12.86 12.05
CA ALA A 433 -22.21 -13.62 12.32
C ALA A 433 -22.57 -14.55 11.15
N LEU A 434 -22.53 -14.05 9.92
CA LEU A 434 -22.73 -14.83 8.70
C LEU A 434 -21.78 -16.03 8.66
N GLU A 435 -20.49 -15.81 8.93
CA GLU A 435 -19.51 -16.88 8.98
C GLU A 435 -19.83 -17.93 10.04
N ALA A 436 -20.24 -17.51 11.25
CA ALA A 436 -20.61 -18.42 12.33
C ALA A 436 -21.81 -19.31 11.97
N TRP A 437 -22.86 -18.76 11.36
CA TRP A 437 -24.02 -19.52 10.91
C TRP A 437 -23.70 -20.47 9.76
N LEU A 438 -22.81 -20.07 8.83
CA LEU A 438 -22.32 -20.96 7.76
C LEU A 438 -21.54 -22.16 8.31
N ILE A 439 -20.66 -21.93 9.28
CA ILE A 439 -19.87 -22.99 9.92
C ILE A 439 -20.78 -23.95 10.70
N ALA A 440 -21.84 -23.43 11.32
CA ALA A 440 -22.82 -24.25 12.05
C ALA A 440 -23.85 -24.95 11.12
N GLY A 441 -23.86 -24.65 9.81
CA GLY A 441 -24.69 -25.34 8.83
C GLY A 441 -26.10 -24.76 8.63
N ASP A 442 -26.48 -23.67 9.30
CA ASP A 442 -27.77 -23.01 9.06
C ASP A 442 -27.75 -22.12 7.80
N LYS A 443 -28.09 -22.73 6.68
CA LYS A 443 -28.11 -22.05 5.38
C LYS A 443 -29.17 -20.96 5.28
N THR A 444 -30.30 -21.08 5.95
CA THR A 444 -31.42 -20.14 5.87
C THR A 444 -31.07 -18.81 6.52
N THR A 445 -30.58 -18.84 7.75
CA THR A 445 -30.10 -17.65 8.45
C THR A 445 -28.89 -17.05 7.76
N ALA A 446 -27.96 -17.89 7.29
CA ALA A 446 -26.78 -17.44 6.54
C ALA A 446 -27.13 -16.72 5.25
N PHE A 447 -28.11 -17.22 4.46
CA PHE A 447 -28.51 -16.58 3.20
C PHE A 447 -29.13 -15.19 3.43
N LYS A 448 -29.95 -15.05 4.47
CA LYS A 448 -30.52 -13.76 4.88
C LYS A 448 -29.40 -12.76 5.25
N LEU A 449 -28.47 -13.18 6.09
CA LEU A 449 -27.33 -12.34 6.50
C LEU A 449 -26.42 -12.01 5.33
N ALA A 450 -26.20 -12.94 4.39
CA ALA A 450 -25.40 -12.69 3.20
C ALA A 450 -26.00 -11.58 2.32
N LYS A 451 -27.33 -11.54 2.21
CA LYS A 451 -28.03 -10.46 1.51
C LYS A 451 -27.84 -9.11 2.21
N GLU A 452 -28.03 -9.07 3.53
CA GLU A 452 -27.81 -7.85 4.32
C GLU A 452 -26.36 -7.35 4.21
N VAL A 453 -25.37 -8.26 4.27
CA VAL A 453 -23.96 -7.94 4.11
C VAL A 453 -23.67 -7.40 2.71
N ALA A 454 -24.24 -8.01 1.66
CA ALA A 454 -24.05 -7.58 0.28
C ALA A 454 -24.69 -6.20 0.02
N ASP A 455 -25.87 -5.95 0.58
CA ASP A 455 -26.59 -4.68 0.42
C ASP A 455 -25.88 -3.51 1.15
N GLU A 456 -25.18 -3.79 2.26
CA GLU A 456 -24.49 -2.77 3.06
C GLU A 456 -23.04 -2.55 2.64
N PHE A 457 -22.41 -3.51 1.94
CA PHE A 457 -21.02 -3.43 1.56
C PHE A 457 -20.79 -2.42 0.43
N SER A 458 -19.79 -1.57 0.59
CA SER A 458 -19.29 -0.67 -0.46
C SER A 458 -17.78 -0.78 -0.58
N ALA A 459 -17.30 -1.08 -1.76
CA ALA A 459 -15.86 -1.19 -2.02
C ALA A 459 -15.07 0.11 -1.79
N THR A 460 -15.75 1.26 -1.86
CA THR A 460 -15.13 2.59 -1.71
C THR A 460 -15.34 3.23 -0.33
N LEU A 461 -16.31 2.72 0.44
CA LEU A 461 -16.68 3.28 1.75
C LEU A 461 -16.49 2.28 2.91
N SER A 462 -16.00 1.06 2.63
CA SER A 462 -15.75 0.05 3.66
C SER A 462 -14.33 0.17 4.21
N SER A 463 -14.17 -0.09 5.51
CA SER A 463 -12.88 -0.17 6.17
C SER A 463 -12.14 -1.46 5.80
N THR A 464 -10.83 -1.53 6.10
CA THR A 464 -10.02 -2.75 5.92
C THR A 464 -10.59 -3.94 6.70
N GLN A 465 -11.12 -3.69 7.90
CA GLN A 465 -11.80 -4.72 8.71
C GLN A 465 -13.05 -5.28 8.01
N GLU A 466 -13.88 -4.40 7.48
CA GLU A 466 -15.10 -4.81 6.75
C GLU A 466 -14.73 -5.61 5.51
N VAL A 467 -13.80 -5.11 4.70
CA VAL A 467 -13.33 -5.81 3.49
C VAL A 467 -12.80 -7.21 3.83
N ALA A 468 -12.00 -7.36 4.89
CA ALA A 468 -11.45 -8.64 5.31
C ALA A 468 -12.55 -9.63 5.74
N PHE A 469 -13.37 -9.26 6.70
CA PHE A 469 -14.36 -10.19 7.27
C PHE A 469 -15.52 -10.48 6.32
N VAL A 470 -15.94 -9.50 5.52
CA VAL A 470 -16.91 -9.73 4.44
C VAL A 470 -16.35 -10.71 3.41
N SER A 471 -15.09 -10.58 3.01
CA SER A 471 -14.48 -11.51 2.04
C SER A 471 -14.41 -12.95 2.56
N ILE A 472 -14.12 -13.14 3.85
CA ILE A 472 -14.11 -14.47 4.50
C ILE A 472 -15.53 -15.06 4.46
N ALA A 473 -16.52 -14.31 4.93
CA ALA A 473 -17.89 -14.76 5.01
C ALA A 473 -18.47 -15.08 3.62
N MET A 474 -18.26 -14.20 2.64
CA MET A 474 -18.71 -14.40 1.26
C MET A 474 -17.97 -15.56 0.57
N SER A 475 -16.69 -15.76 0.89
CA SER A 475 -15.96 -16.92 0.41
C SER A 475 -16.58 -18.24 0.89
N ARG A 476 -16.91 -18.35 2.18
CA ARG A 476 -17.61 -19.51 2.73
C ARG A 476 -19.02 -19.67 2.16
N MET A 477 -19.72 -18.56 1.95
CA MET A 477 -21.04 -18.60 1.29
C MET A 477 -20.94 -19.22 -0.10
N GLY A 478 -19.94 -18.84 -0.89
CA GLY A 478 -19.69 -19.41 -2.22
C GLY A 478 -19.40 -20.92 -2.21
N ASP A 479 -18.87 -21.47 -1.11
CA ASP A 479 -18.63 -22.91 -0.97
C ASP A 479 -19.93 -23.71 -0.67
N VAL A 480 -20.97 -23.04 -0.16
CA VAL A 480 -22.25 -23.64 0.26
C VAL A 480 -23.31 -23.53 -0.84
N VAL A 481 -23.23 -22.50 -1.68
CA VAL A 481 -24.19 -22.29 -2.78
C VAL A 481 -23.88 -23.24 -3.94
N GLY A 482 -24.89 -24.01 -4.35
CA GLY A 482 -24.78 -24.95 -5.46
C GLY A 482 -24.58 -24.24 -6.83
N ASN A 483 -24.19 -25.01 -7.83
CA ASN A 483 -24.13 -24.53 -9.21
C ASN A 483 -25.56 -24.29 -9.74
N SER A 484 -25.88 -23.09 -10.10
CA SER A 484 -27.08 -22.75 -10.87
C SER A 484 -26.67 -22.46 -12.33
N VAL A 485 -27.63 -22.53 -13.23
CA VAL A 485 -27.38 -22.42 -14.69
C VAL A 485 -28.13 -21.20 -15.24
N PRO A 486 -27.85 -19.96 -14.74
CA PRO A 486 -28.47 -18.78 -15.33
C PRO A 486 -27.96 -18.59 -16.76
N GLN A 487 -28.82 -18.04 -17.59
CA GLN A 487 -28.47 -17.58 -18.92
C GLN A 487 -28.50 -16.05 -18.95
N ILE A 488 -27.33 -15.43 -19.07
CA ILE A 488 -27.18 -13.97 -19.00
C ILE A 488 -26.67 -13.46 -20.33
N ALA A 489 -27.41 -12.54 -20.95
CA ALA A 489 -26.97 -11.79 -22.11
C ALA A 489 -26.43 -10.43 -21.69
N ILE A 490 -25.28 -10.03 -22.23
CA ILE A 490 -24.58 -8.77 -21.90
C ILE A 490 -24.27 -8.05 -23.20
N SER A 491 -24.60 -6.77 -23.28
CA SER A 491 -24.24 -5.87 -24.36
C SER A 491 -23.55 -4.62 -23.81
N ASP A 492 -22.35 -4.33 -24.31
CA ASP A 492 -21.62 -3.09 -24.03
C ASP A 492 -21.65 -2.11 -25.23
N GLY A 493 -22.55 -2.37 -26.19
CA GLY A 493 -22.71 -1.53 -27.38
C GLY A 493 -21.65 -1.73 -28.48
N ASN A 494 -20.64 -2.57 -28.27
CA ASN A 494 -19.55 -2.83 -29.26
C ASN A 494 -19.87 -3.95 -30.25
N GLY A 495 -21.12 -4.29 -30.47
CA GLY A 495 -21.62 -5.12 -31.56
C GLY A 495 -22.10 -6.51 -31.16
N ALA A 496 -21.35 -7.36 -30.51
CA ALA A 496 -21.78 -8.72 -30.17
C ALA A 496 -22.30 -8.81 -28.71
N SER A 497 -23.56 -9.21 -28.56
CA SER A 497 -24.06 -9.61 -27.24
C SER A 497 -23.35 -10.89 -26.79
N ARG A 498 -22.74 -10.87 -25.61
CA ARG A 498 -22.14 -12.05 -24.98
C ARG A 498 -23.21 -12.78 -24.18
N VAL A 499 -23.37 -14.09 -24.43
CA VAL A 499 -24.28 -14.91 -23.63
C VAL A 499 -23.47 -15.84 -22.74
N ILE A 500 -23.64 -15.69 -21.42
CA ILE A 500 -23.06 -16.58 -20.42
C ILE A 500 -24.06 -17.69 -20.15
N ARG A 501 -23.58 -18.92 -20.26
CA ARG A 501 -24.31 -20.15 -19.90
C ARG A 501 -23.47 -20.91 -18.90
N ASN A 502 -24.09 -21.55 -17.92
CA ASN A 502 -23.41 -22.33 -16.87
C ASN A 502 -22.52 -21.47 -15.93
N LEU A 503 -23.09 -20.48 -15.28
CA LEU A 503 -22.42 -19.71 -14.23
C LEU A 503 -22.14 -20.62 -13.02
N LYS A 504 -20.88 -20.75 -12.65
CA LYS A 504 -20.47 -21.45 -11.43
C LYS A 504 -20.14 -20.43 -10.35
N GLY A 505 -21.10 -20.22 -9.43
CA GLY A 505 -20.92 -19.33 -8.29
C GLY A 505 -20.82 -17.86 -8.68
N VAL A 506 -19.60 -17.35 -8.88
CA VAL A 506 -19.31 -15.94 -9.23
C VAL A 506 -18.45 -15.90 -10.47
N GLN A 507 -18.76 -15.01 -11.40
CA GLN A 507 -17.96 -14.74 -12.58
C GLN A 507 -17.76 -13.24 -12.77
N GLN A 508 -16.52 -12.84 -13.07
CA GLN A 508 -16.17 -11.48 -13.42
C GLN A 508 -15.86 -11.33 -14.90
N LEU A 509 -16.27 -10.20 -15.47
CA LEU A 509 -16.12 -9.86 -16.88
C LEU A 509 -15.63 -8.42 -17.02
N ALA A 510 -14.54 -8.25 -17.76
CA ALA A 510 -14.15 -6.93 -18.24
C ALA A 510 -15.01 -6.55 -19.43
N LEU A 511 -15.58 -5.34 -19.40
CA LEU A 511 -16.47 -4.80 -20.41
C LEU A 511 -15.96 -3.44 -20.90
N SER A 512 -16.41 -3.02 -22.09
CA SER A 512 -16.11 -1.70 -22.63
C SER A 512 -17.10 -0.66 -22.14
N THR A 513 -16.60 0.51 -21.80
CA THR A 513 -17.42 1.69 -21.45
C THR A 513 -17.57 2.69 -22.60
N ALA A 514 -16.95 2.43 -23.76
CA ALA A 514 -16.84 3.36 -24.88
C ALA A 514 -18.20 3.91 -25.38
N GLN A 515 -19.25 3.12 -25.30
CA GLN A 515 -20.62 3.53 -25.71
C GLN A 515 -21.40 4.25 -24.61
N GLY A 516 -20.84 4.34 -23.40
CA GLY A 516 -21.46 5.01 -22.27
C GLY A 516 -22.59 4.23 -21.61
N PHE A 517 -22.76 2.94 -21.91
CA PHE A 517 -23.72 2.07 -21.23
C PHE A 517 -23.29 0.60 -21.27
N ILE A 518 -23.84 -0.18 -20.33
CA ILE A 518 -23.78 -1.64 -20.31
C ILE A 518 -25.19 -2.15 -20.03
N GLU A 519 -25.70 -3.05 -20.88
CA GLU A 519 -27.01 -3.66 -20.71
C GLU A 519 -26.86 -5.14 -20.36
N VAL A 520 -27.58 -5.61 -19.35
CA VAL A 520 -27.60 -6.99 -18.88
C VAL A 520 -29.03 -7.51 -18.86
N GLU A 521 -29.26 -8.67 -19.47
CA GLU A 521 -30.52 -9.37 -19.50
C GLU A 521 -30.39 -10.75 -18.85
N ASN A 522 -31.20 -11.02 -17.85
CA ASN A 522 -31.30 -12.35 -17.27
C ASN A 522 -32.33 -13.18 -18.08
N GLN A 523 -31.85 -14.02 -18.96
CA GLN A 523 -32.70 -14.89 -19.81
C GLN A 523 -33.10 -16.20 -19.10
N GLY A 524 -32.60 -16.42 -17.87
CA GLY A 524 -32.97 -17.56 -17.03
C GLY A 524 -34.20 -17.28 -16.17
N ASN A 525 -34.57 -18.23 -15.32
CA ASN A 525 -35.73 -18.13 -14.43
C ASN A 525 -35.34 -17.72 -12.99
N GLU A 526 -34.09 -17.89 -12.60
CA GLU A 526 -33.61 -17.61 -11.25
C GLU A 526 -33.10 -16.17 -11.14
N GLU A 527 -33.18 -15.60 -9.95
CA GLU A 527 -32.62 -14.30 -9.65
C GLU A 527 -31.08 -14.40 -9.62
N VAL A 528 -30.41 -13.40 -10.17
CA VAL A 528 -28.95 -13.26 -10.13
C VAL A 528 -28.56 -11.94 -9.49
N SER A 529 -27.45 -11.92 -8.79
CA SER A 529 -26.82 -10.70 -8.29
C SER A 529 -25.83 -10.17 -9.28
N LEU A 530 -25.87 -8.87 -9.54
CA LEU A 530 -24.96 -8.13 -10.40
C LEU A 530 -24.23 -7.07 -9.57
N SER A 531 -22.92 -6.92 -9.79
CA SER A 531 -22.15 -5.79 -9.29
C SER A 531 -21.30 -5.24 -10.43
N LEU A 532 -21.53 -3.99 -10.82
CA LEU A 532 -20.73 -3.28 -11.81
C LEU A 532 -19.81 -2.30 -11.12
N MET A 533 -18.49 -2.49 -11.30
CA MET A 533 -17.48 -1.52 -10.95
C MET A 533 -17.06 -0.73 -12.19
N LEU A 534 -17.07 0.58 -12.08
CA LEU A 534 -16.57 1.53 -13.06
C LEU A 534 -15.36 2.25 -12.46
N SER A 535 -14.27 2.39 -13.21
CA SER A 535 -13.09 3.13 -12.76
C SER A 535 -12.48 3.94 -13.88
N ARG A 536 -11.96 5.13 -13.54
CA ARG A 536 -11.15 5.95 -14.43
C ARG A 536 -10.02 6.62 -13.66
N THR A 537 -8.91 6.81 -14.32
CA THR A 537 -7.82 7.64 -13.81
C THR A 537 -8.07 9.09 -14.26
N PRO A 538 -8.27 10.05 -13.33
CA PRO A 538 -8.46 11.44 -13.72
C PRO A 538 -7.17 12.01 -14.32
N PRO A 539 -7.24 12.96 -15.28
CA PRO A 539 -6.06 13.72 -15.69
C PRO A 539 -5.48 14.48 -14.49
N ALA A 540 -4.16 14.59 -14.41
CA ALA A 540 -3.50 15.20 -13.25
C ALA A 540 -3.89 16.68 -12.99
N ASN A 541 -4.37 17.37 -14.03
CA ASN A 541 -4.88 18.73 -13.96
C ASN A 541 -6.39 18.82 -13.67
N GLU A 542 -7.07 17.69 -13.45
CA GLU A 542 -8.48 17.70 -13.01
C GLU A 542 -8.59 18.32 -11.62
N SER A 543 -9.51 19.27 -11.45
CA SER A 543 -9.69 19.97 -10.17
C SER A 543 -10.33 19.05 -9.13
N VAL A 544 -9.63 18.88 -8.02
CA VAL A 544 -10.14 18.14 -6.85
C VAL A 544 -10.92 19.10 -5.95
N LYS A 545 -12.18 18.79 -5.71
CA LYS A 545 -13.00 19.56 -4.77
C LYS A 545 -12.59 19.24 -3.33
N PRO A 546 -12.36 20.25 -2.48
CA PRO A 546 -12.15 20.03 -1.05
C PRO A 546 -13.33 19.31 -0.41
N ILE A 547 -13.05 18.40 0.48
CA ILE A 547 -14.03 17.68 1.30
C ILE A 547 -13.68 17.93 2.76
N ALA A 548 -14.69 18.11 3.60
CA ALA A 548 -14.58 18.14 5.05
C ALA A 548 -15.81 17.44 5.64
N ASN A 549 -15.65 16.18 6.03
CA ASN A 549 -16.70 15.37 6.62
C ASN A 549 -16.20 14.71 7.90
N GLY A 550 -16.61 15.24 9.07
CA GLY A 550 -16.19 14.76 10.38
C GLY A 550 -14.77 15.14 10.79
N VAL A 551 -13.98 15.71 9.88
CA VAL A 551 -12.64 16.27 10.11
C VAL A 551 -12.40 17.46 9.18
N GLU A 552 -11.63 18.44 9.63
CA GLU A 552 -11.22 19.64 8.88
C GLU A 552 -9.69 19.68 8.78
N ILE A 553 -9.17 20.14 7.63
CA ILE A 553 -7.74 20.36 7.38
C ILE A 553 -7.52 21.79 6.94
N ASP A 554 -6.51 22.44 7.51
CA ASP A 554 -5.97 23.72 7.06
C ASP A 554 -4.45 23.58 6.83
N VAL A 555 -3.95 24.02 5.68
CA VAL A 555 -2.53 23.98 5.32
C VAL A 555 -2.04 25.39 5.07
N GLN A 556 -1.06 25.82 5.85
CA GLN A 556 -0.42 27.13 5.76
C GLN A 556 1.07 26.98 5.52
N TYR A 557 1.64 27.89 4.74
CA TYR A 557 3.06 27.92 4.44
C TYR A 557 3.73 29.14 5.08
N ALA A 558 4.92 28.95 5.64
CA ALA A 558 5.68 29.99 6.30
C ALA A 558 7.18 29.86 5.98
N ASP A 559 7.90 30.97 6.02
CA ASP A 559 9.36 30.96 6.03
C ASP A 559 9.89 30.32 7.35
N LEU A 560 11.20 30.10 7.43
CA LEU A 560 11.81 29.52 8.64
C LEU A 560 11.70 30.40 9.90
N LYS A 561 11.29 31.67 9.73
CA LYS A 561 11.03 32.61 10.82
C LYS A 561 9.57 32.64 11.26
N GLY A 562 8.70 31.90 10.53
CA GLY A 562 7.26 31.80 10.82
C GLY A 562 6.38 32.82 10.12
N ASN A 563 6.91 33.68 9.22
CA ASN A 563 6.11 34.58 8.42
C ASN A 563 5.40 33.83 7.30
N ALA A 564 4.14 34.15 7.04
CA ALA A 564 3.36 33.53 5.97
C ALA A 564 3.99 33.81 4.59
N ILE A 565 4.05 32.78 3.75
CA ILE A 565 4.50 32.86 2.37
C ILE A 565 3.47 32.27 1.41
N THR A 566 3.56 32.64 0.12
CA THR A 566 2.82 31.99 -0.97
C THR A 566 3.73 30.99 -1.65
N ILE A 567 3.16 29.89 -2.13
CA ILE A 567 3.88 28.80 -2.80
C ILE A 567 3.69 28.78 -4.31
N ASP A 568 2.94 29.77 -4.85
CA ASP A 568 2.69 29.85 -6.29
C ASP A 568 3.98 30.02 -7.07
N LYS A 569 4.98 30.70 -6.48
CA LYS A 569 6.28 30.91 -7.05
C LYS A 569 7.36 30.93 -5.96
N LEU A 570 8.26 29.95 -6.00
CA LEU A 570 9.38 29.80 -5.08
C LEU A 570 10.72 29.93 -5.80
N GLN A 571 11.78 30.33 -5.08
CA GLN A 571 13.14 30.31 -5.60
C GLN A 571 13.76 28.91 -5.40
N GLN A 572 14.53 28.45 -6.40
CA GLN A 572 15.25 27.18 -6.24
C GLN A 572 16.25 27.27 -5.07
N GLY A 573 16.18 26.31 -4.17
CA GLY A 573 16.97 26.27 -2.93
C GLY A 573 16.28 26.88 -1.73
N GLU A 574 15.15 27.55 -1.91
CA GLU A 574 14.36 28.14 -0.82
C GLU A 574 13.83 27.06 0.13
N GLU A 575 13.99 27.33 1.43
CA GLU A 575 13.51 26.45 2.49
C GLU A 575 12.33 27.11 3.24
N PHE A 576 11.32 26.34 3.53
CA PHE A 576 10.10 26.82 4.17
C PHE A 576 9.40 25.71 4.97
N LEU A 577 8.36 26.09 5.71
CA LEU A 577 7.56 25.22 6.54
C LEU A 577 6.15 25.08 5.96
N ALA A 578 5.64 23.84 5.93
CA ALA A 578 4.22 23.59 5.83
C ALA A 578 3.66 23.28 7.23
N LYS A 579 2.63 24.02 7.66
CA LYS A 579 1.90 23.83 8.91
C LYS A 579 0.53 23.27 8.58
N ILE A 580 0.27 22.06 9.03
CA ILE A 580 -0.96 21.33 8.73
C ILE A 580 -1.75 21.20 10.03
N ARG A 581 -2.91 21.84 10.09
CA ARG A 581 -3.81 21.78 11.24
C ARG A 581 -4.97 20.84 10.93
N VAL A 582 -5.21 19.89 11.83
CA VAL A 582 -6.31 18.92 11.74
C VAL A 582 -7.23 19.12 12.93
N LYS A 583 -8.54 19.30 12.67
CA LYS A 583 -9.57 19.43 13.71
C LYS A 583 -10.64 18.36 13.51
N LYS A 584 -10.89 17.55 14.54
CA LYS A 584 -11.95 16.54 14.55
C LYS A 584 -13.29 17.17 14.94
N THR A 585 -14.32 16.95 14.13
CA THR A 585 -15.65 17.58 14.36
C THR A 585 -16.74 16.57 14.76
N ASN A 586 -16.54 15.28 14.50
CA ASN A 586 -17.49 14.22 14.85
C ASN A 586 -16.94 13.25 15.91
N ASP A 587 -17.82 12.41 16.45
CA ASP A 587 -17.52 11.37 17.44
C ASP A 587 -17.32 9.99 16.77
N SER A 588 -16.53 9.93 15.68
CA SER A 588 -16.10 8.66 15.09
C SER A 588 -14.83 8.13 15.79
N SER A 589 -14.27 7.00 15.28
CA SER A 589 -12.99 6.47 15.77
C SER A 589 -11.94 7.57 15.94
N PRO A 590 -11.15 7.58 17.02
CA PRO A 590 -10.08 8.56 17.18
C PRO A 590 -8.88 8.32 16.28
N SER A 591 -8.80 7.17 15.58
CA SER A 591 -7.62 6.72 14.82
C SER A 591 -7.56 7.36 13.45
N MET A 592 -6.76 8.41 13.29
CA MET A 592 -6.63 9.17 12.05
C MET A 592 -5.30 8.92 11.35
N ALA A 593 -5.34 9.01 10.03
CA ALA A 593 -4.18 9.10 9.15
C ALA A 593 -4.20 10.43 8.41
N LEU A 594 -3.14 11.21 8.52
CA LEU A 594 -2.90 12.43 7.75
C LEU A 594 -1.77 12.16 6.77
N THR A 595 -2.03 12.29 5.48
CA THR A 595 -1.03 12.17 4.41
C THR A 595 -0.83 13.52 3.74
N TYR A 596 0.38 14.03 3.83
CA TYR A 596 0.84 15.23 3.14
C TYR A 596 1.79 14.82 2.03
N ALA A 597 1.32 14.86 0.79
CA ALA A 597 2.12 14.63 -0.39
C ALA A 597 2.70 15.97 -0.90
N VAL A 598 3.94 15.93 -1.38
CA VAL A 598 4.64 17.13 -1.87
C VAL A 598 4.79 17.10 -3.40
N PRO A 599 4.81 18.28 -4.05
CA PRO A 599 5.16 18.41 -5.47
C PRO A 599 6.52 17.76 -5.77
N SER A 600 6.68 17.21 -6.96
CA SER A 600 7.94 16.55 -7.38
C SER A 600 9.16 17.46 -7.35
N GLY A 601 8.95 18.79 -7.43
CA GLY A 601 9.99 19.81 -7.34
C GLY A 601 10.48 20.12 -5.92
N TRP A 602 9.84 19.58 -4.89
CA TRP A 602 10.20 19.83 -3.50
C TRP A 602 10.87 18.62 -2.88
N GLU A 603 11.66 18.85 -1.85
CA GLU A 603 12.27 17.83 -0.99
C GLU A 603 11.81 18.01 0.45
N ILE A 604 11.52 16.89 1.11
CA ILE A 604 11.18 16.84 2.51
C ILE A 604 12.46 16.78 3.32
N TRP A 605 12.64 17.72 4.27
CA TRP A 605 13.73 17.64 5.22
C TRP A 605 13.42 16.60 6.29
N ASN A 606 14.19 15.51 6.30
CA ASN A 606 13.98 14.45 7.26
C ASN A 606 14.75 14.71 8.56
N GLU A 607 14.09 15.27 9.55
CA GLU A 607 14.68 15.63 10.86
C GLU A 607 15.16 14.41 11.66
N ARG A 608 14.62 13.22 11.39
CA ARG A 608 15.09 11.97 12.02
C ARG A 608 16.57 11.67 11.75
N LEU A 609 17.09 12.15 10.62
CA LEU A 609 18.49 11.97 10.26
C LEU A 609 19.43 12.93 11.00
N THR A 610 18.91 13.98 11.63
CA THR A 610 19.72 15.09 12.19
C THR A 610 19.55 15.31 13.68
N CYS A 611 18.35 15.21 14.25
CA CYS A 611 18.05 15.74 15.59
C CYS A 611 17.27 14.80 16.53
N GLY A 612 16.88 13.60 16.11
CA GLY A 612 16.00 12.73 16.91
C GLY A 612 14.51 13.04 16.74
N GLU A 613 13.65 12.11 17.15
CA GLU A 613 12.21 12.17 16.92
C GLU A 613 11.50 13.17 17.84
N GLU A 614 10.97 14.25 17.29
CA GLU A 614 9.74 14.84 17.86
C GLU A 614 8.54 14.18 17.17
N SER A 615 7.77 13.40 17.91
CA SER A 615 6.60 12.67 17.37
C SER A 615 5.46 13.58 16.93
N GLN A 616 5.52 14.88 17.27
CA GLN A 616 4.46 15.87 17.07
C GLN A 616 3.07 15.34 17.50
N GLY A 617 3.05 14.41 18.47
CA GLY A 617 1.84 13.76 18.96
C GLY A 617 1.28 12.65 18.05
N ALA A 618 2.06 12.18 17.07
CA ALA A 618 1.75 10.99 16.30
C ALA A 618 2.17 9.70 17.02
N THR A 619 1.39 8.66 16.87
CA THR A 619 1.73 7.31 17.35
C THR A 619 2.77 6.64 16.43
N TYR A 620 2.69 6.96 15.13
CA TYR A 620 3.63 6.51 14.12
C TYR A 620 3.72 7.55 12.99
N THR A 621 4.90 7.70 12.40
CA THR A 621 5.13 8.59 11.25
C THR A 621 5.88 7.82 10.17
N ASP A 622 5.36 7.84 8.94
CA ASP A 622 6.02 7.31 7.75
C ASP A 622 6.52 8.47 6.89
N ILE A 623 7.83 8.58 6.70
CA ILE A 623 8.47 9.62 5.89
C ILE A 623 9.03 8.98 4.62
N ARG A 624 8.52 9.42 3.48
CA ARG A 624 8.95 9.01 2.13
C ARG A 624 9.56 10.19 1.38
N ASP A 625 10.13 9.92 0.22
CA ASP A 625 10.69 10.98 -0.63
C ASP A 625 9.63 11.99 -1.11
N THR A 626 8.39 11.55 -1.27
CA THR A 626 7.29 12.31 -1.89
C THR A 626 6.12 12.60 -0.95
N SER A 627 6.15 12.10 0.28
CA SER A 627 5.06 12.30 1.23
C SER A 627 5.46 12.00 2.67
N ILE A 628 4.73 12.58 3.61
CA ILE A 628 4.76 12.20 5.02
C ILE A 628 3.35 11.76 5.42
N SER A 629 3.25 10.65 6.15
CA SER A 629 2.01 10.21 6.76
C SER A 629 2.16 10.11 8.28
N TRP A 630 1.27 10.80 9.00
CA TRP A 630 1.17 10.72 10.46
C TRP A 630 -0.06 9.90 10.84
N TYR A 631 0.14 9.01 11.81
CA TYR A 631 -0.91 8.19 12.41
C TYR A 631 -1.06 8.59 13.86
N PHE A 632 -2.24 9.04 14.25
CA PHE A 632 -2.47 9.65 15.56
C PHE A 632 -3.90 9.45 16.05
N ALA A 633 -4.09 9.59 17.35
CA ALA A 633 -5.42 9.64 17.94
C ALA A 633 -5.85 11.09 18.18
N ILE A 634 -7.11 11.40 17.86
CA ILE A 634 -7.72 12.72 18.10
C ILE A 634 -9.20 12.54 18.42
N GLU A 635 -9.65 13.12 19.51
CA GLU A 635 -11.04 13.08 19.94
C GLU A 635 -11.85 14.24 19.36
N GLN A 636 -13.17 14.13 19.38
CA GLN A 636 -14.08 15.19 18.92
C GLN A 636 -13.75 16.53 19.59
N GLY A 637 -13.72 17.60 18.80
CA GLY A 637 -13.44 18.97 19.25
C GLY A 637 -11.94 19.29 19.43
N GLN A 638 -11.06 18.31 19.42
CA GLN A 638 -9.62 18.53 19.52
C GLN A 638 -9.01 18.99 18.20
N THR A 639 -7.88 19.68 18.31
CA THR A 639 -7.05 20.11 17.16
C THR A 639 -5.62 19.64 17.38
N LYS A 640 -4.98 19.16 16.30
CA LYS A 640 -3.55 18.85 16.23
C LYS A 640 -2.90 19.61 15.09
N GLU A 641 -1.62 19.93 15.28
CA GLU A 641 -0.80 20.59 14.26
C GLU A 641 0.44 19.76 13.98
N PHE A 642 0.76 19.61 12.68
CA PHE A 642 1.95 18.94 12.17
C PHE A 642 2.74 19.92 11.32
N VAL A 643 4.06 19.91 11.48
CA VAL A 643 4.95 20.84 10.78
C VAL A 643 5.97 20.05 9.96
N VAL A 644 6.16 20.45 8.71
CA VAL A 644 7.14 19.87 7.80
C VAL A 644 8.06 20.94 7.28
N ARG A 645 9.38 20.72 7.37
CA ARG A 645 10.37 21.56 6.68
C ARG A 645 10.58 21.03 5.26
N LEU A 646 10.52 21.94 4.29
CA LEU A 646 10.56 21.66 2.87
C LEU A 646 11.62 22.51 2.20
N ARG A 647 12.08 22.05 1.04
CA ARG A 647 12.98 22.80 0.16
C ARG A 647 12.48 22.73 -1.28
N ALA A 648 12.41 23.88 -1.97
CA ALA A 648 12.19 23.96 -3.40
C ALA A 648 13.47 23.56 -4.13
N ALA A 649 13.60 22.26 -4.49
CA ALA A 649 14.87 21.68 -4.92
C ALA A 649 15.09 21.73 -6.43
N TYR A 650 14.02 21.58 -7.22
CA TYR A 650 14.11 21.46 -8.69
C TYR A 650 13.29 22.54 -9.36
N GLY A 651 13.87 23.17 -10.40
CA GLY A 651 13.18 24.16 -11.21
C GLY A 651 12.12 23.54 -12.11
N GLY A 652 10.99 24.23 -12.29
CA GLY A 652 9.90 23.76 -13.13
C GLY A 652 8.51 24.19 -12.67
N GLN A 653 7.49 23.56 -13.25
CA GLN A 653 6.09 23.68 -12.84
C GLN A 653 5.62 22.31 -12.34
N PHE A 654 5.09 22.26 -11.15
CA PHE A 654 4.76 21.00 -10.49
C PHE A 654 3.32 21.02 -9.98
N ILE A 655 2.63 19.88 -10.14
CA ILE A 655 1.32 19.68 -9.55
C ILE A 655 1.48 19.59 -8.02
N LEU A 656 0.69 20.38 -7.29
CA LEU A 656 0.55 20.28 -5.83
C LEU A 656 -0.56 19.26 -5.53
N PRO A 657 -0.22 18.08 -4.96
CA PRO A 657 -1.22 17.08 -4.60
C PRO A 657 -2.13 17.57 -3.47
N PRO A 658 -3.35 17.04 -3.35
CA PRO A 658 -4.19 17.30 -2.18
C PRO A 658 -3.59 16.70 -0.91
N THR A 659 -3.72 17.40 0.21
CA THR A 659 -3.48 16.85 1.55
C THR A 659 -4.73 16.10 1.97
N ILE A 660 -4.58 14.89 2.51
CA ILE A 660 -5.70 14.01 2.86
C ILE A 660 -5.60 13.63 4.35
N CYS A 661 -6.71 13.75 5.07
CA CYS A 661 -6.86 13.19 6.41
C CYS A 661 -8.11 12.32 6.47
N GLU A 662 -7.97 11.12 7.00
CA GLU A 662 -9.07 10.17 7.07
C GLU A 662 -9.04 9.35 8.37
N ASP A 663 -10.22 8.93 8.81
CA ASP A 663 -10.35 7.94 9.86
C ASP A 663 -10.01 6.56 9.28
N MET A 664 -9.04 5.87 9.85
CA MET A 664 -8.50 4.60 9.35
C MET A 664 -9.54 3.47 9.32
N TYR A 665 -10.65 3.62 10.07
CA TYR A 665 -11.69 2.59 10.23
C TYR A 665 -13.10 3.10 9.91
N ASN A 666 -13.22 4.36 9.53
CA ASN A 666 -14.46 4.95 9.04
C ASN A 666 -14.19 5.87 7.83
N PRO A 667 -14.13 5.32 6.60
CA PRO A 667 -13.79 6.07 5.40
C PRO A 667 -14.74 7.23 5.07
N SER A 668 -15.94 7.28 5.70
CA SER A 668 -16.84 8.42 5.57
C SER A 668 -16.31 9.66 6.30
N CYS A 669 -15.53 9.49 7.37
CA CYS A 669 -14.90 10.58 8.10
C CYS A 669 -13.56 10.95 7.45
N ARG A 670 -13.60 11.92 6.55
CA ARG A 670 -12.41 12.33 5.77
C ARG A 670 -12.45 13.80 5.39
N ALA A 671 -11.27 14.34 5.16
CA ALA A 671 -11.08 15.66 4.55
C ALA A 671 -9.96 15.61 3.52
N ASN A 672 -10.05 16.44 2.50
CA ASN A 672 -8.94 16.72 1.59
C ASN A 672 -8.93 18.20 1.20
N THR A 673 -7.74 18.72 0.92
CA THR A 673 -7.58 20.04 0.28
C THR A 673 -7.83 19.95 -1.23
N ALA A 674 -7.96 21.09 -1.90
CA ALA A 674 -7.83 21.13 -3.36
C ALA A 674 -6.40 20.74 -3.78
N ASN A 675 -6.25 20.26 -5.00
CA ASN A 675 -4.94 20.24 -5.68
C ASN A 675 -4.60 21.63 -6.21
N GLY A 676 -3.35 21.83 -6.58
CA GLY A 676 -2.87 23.13 -7.08
C GLY A 676 -1.68 23.01 -8.02
N LEU A 677 -1.03 24.13 -8.27
CA LEU A 677 0.18 24.24 -9.06
C LEU A 677 1.20 25.11 -8.31
N THR A 678 2.46 24.72 -8.37
CA THR A 678 3.58 25.51 -7.86
C THR A 678 4.66 25.65 -8.92
N ILE A 679 5.33 26.80 -8.96
CA ILE A 679 6.43 27.09 -9.87
C ILE A 679 7.70 27.32 -9.05
N VAL A 680 8.75 26.59 -9.39
CA VAL A 680 10.08 26.81 -8.81
C VAL A 680 10.96 27.43 -9.90
N VAL A 681 11.43 28.65 -9.65
CA VAL A 681 12.32 29.40 -10.55
C VAL A 681 13.75 29.36 -10.02
N ARG A 682 14.71 29.47 -10.94
CA ARG A 682 16.12 29.56 -10.60
C ARG A 682 16.52 30.94 -10.11
#